data_43afeace4e6e2ea4873421f4de92cf1c
#
_entry.id   43afeace4e6e2ea4873421f4de92cf1c
#
_cell.length_a   1.000
_cell.length_b   1.000
_cell.length_c   1.000
_cell.angle_alpha   90.00
_cell.angle_beta   90.00
_cell.angle_gamma   90.00
#
_symmetry.space_group_name_H-M   'P 1'
#
loop_
_entity.id
_entity.type
_entity.pdbx_description
1 polymer ?
#
loop_
_entity_poly.entity_id
_entity_poly.type
_entity_poly.pdbx_seq_one_letter_code
_entity_poly.pdbx_strand_id
1 'polypeptide(L)'
;MLFFVKRSSLILLILLISFSLTAQKNELTGEQYFRSNFKGIIQPLPVVIKWTDDSHFILLKEGKRFTVDAKTGVETELTDTNTNAVEPGKAVAYNKNGDLYIKLNGTEVQLTSDKEKKSNPTMSPDGNYVAFTKKNDLYTININTKKENRLTNDGNDVILNGYASWVYMEEILGRATQYRAFWWSPDSKKIAYFRSDDSKVPVFTITNAKGLHGEVENTRYPKVGDPNPSVKVGIVSPDGGDIVWTKTDGKADQYFGMPYWKPDGSALLVQWMPRSQDQLKIYAVNPTTGELTDFYTEQQKTWISLDEGNRITFLKNGKGFILKSDQTGWDHLYYYDINGKLVSPVTSGKFTVTNLEYIDEKNNLVYFSARGRENTARKDYYSVGLNGKNLKRLTFGDYNHSFISPSPNGTYFVTTYSNATTPTKMTLVSNKGKIIKDLGDSKDAGFDAVNLATTELLRVKSDDGLFDLPMKVTWPVNMDPTKKYPVLISIYGGPDAGTCWDTWALNSQQQWYAKEGLIQVVMDHRASGHFGKEGVNYMHRDLGHWELVDYTTMVKWLIANKQADPAKICITGFSYGGYMSTLALTKGADVFTHAMAGGPVTDWTLYDSHYTERFMDLPSENPEGYKTGNVMNYVEKYKGMLQIVHGEIDDNVHMQNSLQLISKLQDAKKEFEMMVYPGGRHGWGANKGIHFQNLKTQFIYKYLLEKPVNKMMLK
;
A
#
# COMPACT_ATOMS: atom_id res chain seq x y z
N MET A 1 39.02 -92.96 15.70
CA MET A 1 37.84 -92.78 14.85
C MET A 1 36.98 -91.76 15.55
N LEU A 2 37.18 -90.45 15.19
CA LEU A 2 36.56 -89.33 15.88
C LEU A 2 35.30 -88.86 15.11
N PHE A 3 34.16 -88.78 15.78
CA PHE A 3 32.98 -88.17 15.28
C PHE A 3 32.94 -86.66 15.59
N PHE A 4 32.91 -85.82 14.54
CA PHE A 4 32.63 -84.39 14.66
C PHE A 4 31.14 -84.13 14.58
N VAL A 5 30.60 -83.56 15.64
CA VAL A 5 29.18 -83.02 15.66
C VAL A 5 29.24 -81.57 15.27
N LYS A 6 28.60 -81.18 14.17
CA LYS A 6 28.38 -79.78 13.76
C LYS A 6 27.17 -79.21 14.49
N ARG A 7 27.37 -78.19 15.31
CA ARG A 7 26.27 -77.34 15.84
C ARG A 7 25.95 -76.27 14.83
N SER A 8 24.73 -76.29 14.30
CA SER A 8 24.14 -75.23 13.48
C SER A 8 23.51 -74.21 14.40
N SER A 9 24.08 -73.02 14.50
CA SER A 9 23.48 -71.87 15.18
C SER A 9 22.48 -71.15 14.23
N LEU A 10 21.20 -71.25 14.57
CA LEU A 10 20.11 -70.54 13.90
C LEU A 10 20.11 -69.07 14.40
N ILE A 11 20.60 -68.12 13.62
CA ILE A 11 20.53 -66.71 13.90
C ILE A 11 19.12 -66.23 13.47
N LEU A 12 18.27 -65.94 14.43
CA LEU A 12 16.95 -65.35 14.22
C LEU A 12 17.14 -63.82 14.00
N LEU A 13 17.07 -63.39 12.76
CA LEU A 13 17.12 -61.97 12.39
C LEU A 13 15.77 -61.34 12.64
N ILE A 14 15.55 -60.70 13.79
CA ILE A 14 14.34 -59.88 14.07
C ILE A 14 14.48 -58.59 13.32
N LEU A 15 13.80 -58.45 12.19
CA LEU A 15 13.56 -57.17 11.51
C LEU A 15 12.60 -56.36 12.37
N LEU A 16 13.12 -55.38 13.13
CA LEU A 16 12.35 -54.32 13.73
C LEU A 16 11.95 -53.34 12.61
N ILE A 17 10.76 -53.57 12.03
CA ILE A 17 10.09 -52.57 11.21
C ILE A 17 9.52 -51.52 12.20
N SER A 18 10.27 -50.43 12.39
CA SER A 18 9.79 -49.23 13.05
C SER A 18 8.71 -48.57 12.15
N PHE A 19 7.47 -48.94 12.36
CA PHE A 19 6.36 -48.14 11.90
C PHE A 19 6.41 -46.81 12.67
N SER A 20 6.92 -45.75 12.01
CA SER A 20 6.67 -44.40 12.46
C SER A 20 5.16 -44.16 12.30
N LEU A 21 4.41 -44.40 13.37
CA LEU A 21 3.03 -43.93 13.49
C LEU A 21 3.12 -42.38 13.45
N THR A 22 3.05 -41.80 12.27
CA THR A 22 2.70 -40.40 12.16
C THR A 22 1.29 -40.25 12.66
N ALA A 23 1.09 -39.69 13.86
CA ALA A 23 -0.22 -39.41 14.40
C ALA A 23 -1.01 -38.64 13.34
N GLN A 24 -2.18 -39.15 12.96
CA GLN A 24 -3.04 -38.50 11.99
C GLN A 24 -3.41 -37.13 12.56
N LYS A 25 -3.07 -36.06 11.83
CA LYS A 25 -3.39 -34.70 12.24
C LYS A 25 -4.90 -34.50 12.22
N ASN A 26 -5.42 -33.77 13.20
CA ASN A 26 -6.82 -33.44 13.32
C ASN A 26 -7.26 -32.46 12.23
N GLU A 27 -8.44 -32.61 11.68
CA GLU A 27 -9.06 -31.57 10.87
C GLU A 27 -9.44 -30.38 11.73
N LEU A 28 -9.48 -29.18 11.10
CA LEU A 28 -10.03 -27.99 11.71
C LEU A 28 -11.54 -28.17 11.99
N THR A 29 -12.00 -27.64 13.10
CA THR A 29 -13.39 -27.66 13.52
C THR A 29 -14.23 -26.57 12.83
N GLY A 30 -15.57 -26.66 12.93
CA GLY A 30 -16.47 -25.61 12.46
C GLY A 30 -16.20 -24.23 13.09
N GLU A 31 -15.81 -24.16 14.37
CA GLU A 31 -15.44 -22.93 15.05
C GLU A 31 -14.20 -22.26 14.38
N GLN A 32 -13.23 -23.06 13.97
CA GLN A 32 -12.02 -22.59 13.32
C GLN A 32 -12.28 -22.15 11.88
N TYR A 33 -13.05 -22.92 11.11
CA TYR A 33 -13.37 -22.58 9.73
C TYR A 33 -14.33 -21.39 9.59
N PHE A 34 -15.37 -21.29 10.43
CA PHE A 34 -16.46 -20.34 10.17
C PHE A 34 -16.47 -19.14 11.12
N ARG A 35 -15.80 -19.25 12.28
CA ARG A 35 -15.72 -18.18 13.28
C ARG A 35 -14.31 -17.67 13.51
N SER A 36 -13.32 -18.20 12.79
CA SER A 36 -11.91 -17.84 12.93
C SER A 36 -11.37 -17.99 14.35
N ASN A 37 -11.94 -18.92 15.13
CA ASN A 37 -11.50 -19.21 16.49
C ASN A 37 -10.36 -20.23 16.47
N PHE A 38 -9.15 -19.73 16.37
CA PHE A 38 -7.92 -20.53 16.34
C PHE A 38 -7.23 -20.61 17.71
N LYS A 39 -7.94 -20.36 18.81
CA LYS A 39 -7.38 -20.49 20.16
C LYS A 39 -6.82 -21.89 20.38
N GLY A 40 -5.60 -21.96 20.92
CA GLY A 40 -4.85 -23.21 21.11
C GLY A 40 -4.07 -23.68 19.87
N ILE A 41 -4.32 -23.11 18.67
CA ILE A 41 -3.54 -23.35 17.45
C ILE A 41 -2.57 -22.21 17.23
N ILE A 42 -3.06 -20.98 17.31
CA ILE A 42 -2.25 -19.76 17.27
C ILE A 42 -2.58 -18.84 18.42
N GLN A 43 -1.61 -18.03 18.79
CA GLN A 43 -1.70 -17.00 19.82
C GLN A 43 -1.25 -15.64 19.27
N PRO A 44 -1.80 -14.54 19.81
CA PRO A 44 -1.37 -13.21 19.40
C PRO A 44 0.09 -12.94 19.83
N LEU A 45 0.82 -12.26 18.98
CA LEU A 45 2.15 -11.74 19.35
C LEU A 45 2.01 -10.56 20.32
N PRO A 46 3.01 -10.34 21.17
CA PRO A 46 3.11 -9.11 21.95
C PRO A 46 3.16 -7.87 21.04
N VAL A 47 2.81 -6.70 21.58
CA VAL A 47 2.82 -5.42 20.85
C VAL A 47 3.82 -4.48 21.50
N VAL A 48 4.77 -3.96 20.72
CA VAL A 48 5.63 -2.85 21.15
C VAL A 48 4.79 -1.58 21.17
N ILE A 49 4.56 -1.01 22.36
CA ILE A 49 3.80 0.22 22.52
C ILE A 49 4.67 1.42 22.14
N LYS A 50 5.85 1.55 22.77
CA LYS A 50 6.83 2.61 22.48
C LYS A 50 8.18 2.29 23.10
N TRP A 51 9.23 2.87 22.55
CA TRP A 51 10.50 3.01 23.23
C TRP A 51 10.41 4.14 24.26
N THR A 52 10.91 3.91 25.48
CA THR A 52 10.94 4.92 26.55
C THR A 52 12.26 5.68 26.57
N ASP A 53 13.32 5.01 26.14
CA ASP A 53 14.67 5.56 25.96
C ASP A 53 15.47 4.70 24.98
N ASP A 54 16.77 4.92 24.85
CA ASP A 54 17.67 4.23 23.93
C ASP A 54 17.82 2.71 24.19
N SER A 55 17.40 2.24 25.38
CA SER A 55 17.62 0.88 25.84
C SER A 55 16.40 0.19 26.46
N HIS A 56 15.28 0.89 26.59
CA HIS A 56 14.06 0.32 27.16
C HIS A 56 12.85 0.60 26.27
N PHE A 57 11.95 -0.37 26.23
CA PHE A 57 10.65 -0.23 25.54
C PHE A 57 9.51 -0.87 26.34
N ILE A 58 8.28 -0.42 26.09
CA ILE A 58 7.08 -1.00 26.67
C ILE A 58 6.51 -2.04 25.73
N LEU A 59 6.34 -3.26 26.24
CA LEU A 59 5.74 -4.40 25.58
C LEU A 59 4.38 -4.71 26.23
N LEU A 60 3.32 -4.84 25.41
CA LEU A 60 2.02 -5.35 25.83
C LEU A 60 1.95 -6.83 25.49
N LYS A 61 1.76 -7.69 26.50
CA LYS A 61 1.68 -9.14 26.37
C LYS A 61 0.57 -9.67 27.28
N GLU A 62 -0.40 -10.39 26.71
CA GLU A 62 -1.53 -10.97 27.46
C GLU A 62 -2.31 -9.95 28.31
N GLY A 63 -2.49 -8.73 27.78
CA GLY A 63 -3.17 -7.65 28.50
C GLY A 63 -2.34 -6.93 29.56
N LYS A 64 -1.12 -7.38 29.86
CA LYS A 64 -0.19 -6.81 30.82
C LYS A 64 0.91 -6.02 30.12
N ARG A 65 1.40 -4.98 30.77
CA ARG A 65 2.51 -4.16 30.28
C ARG A 65 3.83 -4.53 30.98
N PHE A 66 4.88 -4.59 30.17
CA PHE A 66 6.23 -4.87 30.65
C PHE A 66 7.19 -3.79 30.15
N THR A 67 8.10 -3.33 31.01
CA THR A 67 9.31 -2.66 30.55
C THR A 67 10.33 -3.73 30.19
N VAL A 68 10.90 -3.63 28.99
CA VAL A 68 11.94 -4.55 28.51
C VAL A 68 13.26 -3.79 28.41
N ASP A 69 14.29 -4.29 29.09
CA ASP A 69 15.68 -3.85 28.91
C ASP A 69 16.24 -4.47 27.63
N ALA A 70 16.49 -3.64 26.62
CA ALA A 70 16.93 -4.11 25.32
C ALA A 70 18.37 -4.68 25.29
N LYS A 71 19.18 -4.38 26.30
CA LYS A 71 20.55 -4.92 26.42
C LYS A 71 20.54 -6.38 26.90
N THR A 72 19.64 -6.70 27.81
CA THR A 72 19.58 -8.01 28.48
C THR A 72 18.38 -8.85 28.08
N GLY A 73 17.33 -8.22 27.56
CA GLY A 73 16.03 -8.85 27.26
C GLY A 73 15.20 -9.11 28.52
N VAL A 74 15.55 -8.56 29.69
CA VAL A 74 14.79 -8.73 30.94
C VAL A 74 13.49 -7.96 30.86
N GLU A 75 12.38 -8.66 31.16
CA GLU A 75 11.02 -8.11 31.23
C GLU A 75 10.66 -7.84 32.70
N THR A 76 10.19 -6.63 33.01
CA THR A 76 9.68 -6.26 34.36
C THR A 76 8.22 -5.79 34.20
N GLU A 77 7.29 -6.47 34.86
CA GLU A 77 5.86 -6.12 34.82
C GLU A 77 5.62 -4.72 35.42
N LEU A 78 4.89 -3.88 34.66
CA LEU A 78 4.46 -2.58 35.16
C LEU A 78 3.15 -2.73 35.91
N THR A 79 3.20 -2.48 37.23
CA THR A 79 2.04 -2.57 38.15
C THR A 79 1.10 -1.37 38.04
N ASP A 80 1.52 -0.30 37.36
CA ASP A 80 0.77 0.95 37.30
C ASP A 80 -0.32 0.88 36.21
N THR A 81 -1.58 0.91 36.66
CA THR A 81 -2.77 0.84 35.84
C THR A 81 -3.12 2.17 35.13
N ASN A 82 -2.26 3.17 35.22
CA ASN A 82 -2.52 4.49 34.63
C ASN A 82 -2.41 4.42 33.10
N THR A 83 -3.50 3.90 32.46
CA THR A 83 -3.62 3.65 31.03
C THR A 83 -3.63 4.92 30.17
N ASN A 84 -3.64 6.09 30.79
CA ASN A 84 -3.81 7.40 30.17
C ASN A 84 -2.61 8.33 30.31
N ALA A 85 -1.38 7.82 30.41
CA ALA A 85 -0.23 8.68 30.13
C ALA A 85 -0.22 9.03 28.63
N VAL A 86 -1.17 9.87 28.22
CA VAL A 86 -1.01 10.74 27.05
C VAL A 86 0.30 11.47 27.29
N GLU A 87 1.23 11.38 26.35
CA GLU A 87 2.47 12.18 26.42
C GLU A 87 2.09 13.60 26.79
N PRO A 88 2.65 14.18 27.86
CA PRO A 88 2.36 15.57 28.18
C PRO A 88 2.86 16.42 27.02
N GLY A 89 1.95 17.10 26.29
CA GLY A 89 2.43 18.28 25.67
C GLY A 89 2.16 18.60 24.23
N LYS A 90 1.53 17.80 23.39
CA LYS A 90 1.10 18.36 22.09
C LYS A 90 -0.41 18.57 22.06
N ALA A 91 -0.81 19.86 21.96
CA ALA A 91 -2.19 20.21 21.68
C ALA A 91 -2.60 19.62 20.33
N VAL A 92 -3.77 19.00 20.28
CA VAL A 92 -4.36 18.47 19.05
C VAL A 92 -5.58 19.29 18.71
N ALA A 93 -5.62 19.85 17.49
CA ALA A 93 -6.77 20.55 16.97
C ALA A 93 -7.71 19.57 16.24
N TYR A 94 -9.01 19.73 16.41
CA TYR A 94 -10.03 18.90 15.76
C TYR A 94 -11.38 19.63 15.63
N ASN A 95 -12.24 19.07 14.79
CA ASN A 95 -13.62 19.58 14.60
C ASN A 95 -14.60 18.80 15.46
N LYS A 96 -15.56 19.55 16.03
CA LYS A 96 -16.70 18.99 16.74
C LYS A 96 -17.94 19.85 16.45
N ASN A 97 -18.94 19.26 15.82
CA ASN A 97 -20.21 19.93 15.45
C ASN A 97 -20.04 21.25 14.65
N GLY A 98 -19.04 21.28 13.74
CA GLY A 98 -18.72 22.45 12.90
C GLY A 98 -17.77 23.46 13.55
N ASP A 99 -17.46 23.33 14.83
CA ASP A 99 -16.54 24.23 15.54
C ASP A 99 -15.16 23.60 15.78
N LEU A 100 -14.14 24.45 15.88
CA LEU A 100 -12.78 24.06 16.21
C LEU A 100 -12.59 23.95 17.72
N TYR A 101 -11.93 22.89 18.08
CA TYR A 101 -11.47 22.61 19.45
C TYR A 101 -10.00 22.25 19.45
N ILE A 102 -9.35 22.52 20.57
CA ILE A 102 -8.04 21.93 20.91
C ILE A 102 -8.18 21.08 22.15
N LYS A 103 -7.42 19.98 22.18
CA LYS A 103 -7.26 19.15 23.37
C LYS A 103 -5.81 19.21 23.82
N LEU A 104 -5.57 19.72 25.03
CA LEU A 104 -4.25 19.83 25.65
C LEU A 104 -4.31 19.18 27.04
N ASN A 105 -3.46 18.19 27.29
CA ASN A 105 -3.38 17.49 28.60
C ASN A 105 -4.75 17.01 29.13
N GLY A 106 -5.62 16.53 28.21
CA GLY A 106 -6.96 16.06 28.56
C GLY A 106 -8.04 17.15 28.62
N THR A 107 -7.65 18.44 28.69
CA THR A 107 -8.59 19.58 28.70
C THR A 107 -8.98 19.96 27.27
N GLU A 108 -10.28 20.08 27.02
CA GLU A 108 -10.86 20.54 25.76
C GLU A 108 -11.15 22.04 25.83
N VAL A 109 -10.68 22.80 24.84
CA VAL A 109 -10.96 24.24 24.71
C VAL A 109 -11.59 24.50 23.34
N GLN A 110 -12.76 25.13 23.35
CA GLN A 110 -13.43 25.60 22.14
C GLN A 110 -12.78 26.88 21.61
N LEU A 111 -12.49 26.91 20.31
CA LEU A 111 -11.88 28.05 19.64
C LEU A 111 -12.89 28.85 18.82
N THR A 112 -13.88 28.21 18.21
CA THR A 112 -14.92 28.88 17.38
C THR A 112 -16.32 28.48 17.82
N SER A 113 -17.34 29.27 17.41
CA SER A 113 -18.76 29.04 17.77
C SER A 113 -19.74 29.38 16.61
N ASP A 114 -19.22 29.53 15.39
CA ASP A 114 -20.00 29.85 14.20
C ASP A 114 -20.69 28.65 13.55
N LYS A 115 -20.33 27.42 13.97
CA LYS A 115 -20.83 26.13 13.45
C LYS A 115 -20.61 25.91 11.94
N GLU A 116 -19.81 26.75 11.30
CA GLU A 116 -19.46 26.57 9.90
C GLU A 116 -18.43 25.42 9.76
N LYS A 117 -18.56 24.63 8.69
CA LYS A 117 -17.61 23.54 8.42
C LYS A 117 -16.21 24.10 8.24
N LYS A 118 -15.27 23.59 9.04
CA LYS A 118 -13.84 23.86 8.91
C LYS A 118 -13.14 22.55 8.57
N SER A 119 -12.17 22.59 7.67
CA SER A 119 -11.44 21.39 7.23
C SER A 119 -9.98 21.50 7.61
N ASN A 120 -9.37 20.33 7.87
CA ASN A 120 -7.93 20.16 8.06
C ASN A 120 -7.30 21.00 9.18
N PRO A 121 -7.91 21.11 10.40
CA PRO A 121 -7.30 21.88 11.47
C PRO A 121 -5.90 21.36 11.80
N THR A 122 -4.91 22.24 11.71
CA THR A 122 -3.48 21.91 11.87
C THR A 122 -2.80 22.91 12.78
N MET A 123 -2.24 22.40 13.89
CA MET A 123 -1.48 23.21 14.85
C MET A 123 -0.21 23.78 14.22
N SER A 124 0.14 25.02 14.57
CA SER A 124 1.49 25.54 14.29
C SER A 124 2.54 24.78 15.12
N PRO A 125 3.80 24.69 14.66
CA PRO A 125 4.88 24.03 15.40
C PRO A 125 5.10 24.58 16.80
N ASP A 126 4.93 25.91 17.03
CA ASP A 126 5.05 26.58 18.33
C ASP A 126 3.80 26.45 19.22
N GLY A 127 2.69 25.89 18.68
CA GLY A 127 1.45 25.68 19.41
C GLY A 127 0.57 26.93 19.61
N ASN A 128 0.87 28.07 18.96
CA ASN A 128 0.14 29.32 19.17
C ASN A 128 -1.04 29.52 18.22
N TYR A 129 -1.08 28.81 17.07
CA TYR A 129 -2.10 28.93 16.06
C TYR A 129 -2.67 27.57 15.63
N VAL A 130 -3.90 27.59 15.13
CA VAL A 130 -4.48 26.53 14.29
C VAL A 130 -4.74 27.12 12.91
N ALA A 131 -4.18 26.50 11.86
CA ALA A 131 -4.56 26.78 10.47
C ALA A 131 -5.64 25.79 10.02
N PHE A 132 -6.58 26.26 9.19
CA PHE A 132 -7.69 25.46 8.65
C PHE A 132 -8.25 26.08 7.39
N THR A 133 -9.08 25.35 6.64
CA THR A 133 -9.82 25.91 5.52
C THR A 133 -11.30 26.02 5.85
N LYS A 134 -11.92 27.11 5.38
CA LYS A 134 -13.36 27.43 5.53
C LYS A 134 -13.85 28.10 4.25
N LYS A 135 -14.89 27.55 3.61
CA LYS A 135 -15.44 28.07 2.32
C LYS A 135 -14.36 28.27 1.25
N ASN A 136 -13.46 27.27 1.14
CA ASN A 136 -12.34 27.23 0.20
C ASN A 136 -11.30 28.37 0.35
N ASP A 137 -11.28 29.04 1.51
CA ASP A 137 -10.23 29.97 1.90
C ASP A 137 -9.41 29.42 3.07
N LEU A 138 -8.16 29.85 3.15
CA LEU A 138 -7.22 29.55 4.23
C LEU A 138 -7.41 30.54 5.38
N TYR A 139 -7.46 30.02 6.58
CA TYR A 139 -7.61 30.76 7.83
C TYR A 139 -6.61 30.30 8.87
N THR A 140 -6.38 31.17 9.85
CA THR A 140 -5.76 30.84 11.14
C THR A 140 -6.60 31.34 12.29
N ILE A 141 -6.44 30.72 13.44
CA ILE A 141 -6.93 31.24 14.71
C ILE A 141 -5.81 31.21 15.76
N ASN A 142 -5.57 32.33 16.41
CA ASN A 142 -4.63 32.40 17.54
C ASN A 142 -5.29 31.77 18.78
N ILE A 143 -4.67 30.79 19.38
CA ILE A 143 -5.24 29.98 20.47
C ILE A 143 -5.49 30.81 21.73
N ASN A 144 -4.56 31.74 22.03
CA ASN A 144 -4.63 32.55 23.25
C ASN A 144 -5.64 33.68 23.17
N THR A 145 -5.67 34.38 22.03
CA THR A 145 -6.55 35.55 21.83
C THR A 145 -7.88 35.18 21.20
N LYS A 146 -8.00 33.97 20.63
CA LYS A 146 -9.13 33.51 19.80
C LYS A 146 -9.42 34.40 18.60
N LYS A 147 -8.44 35.21 18.17
CA LYS A 147 -8.57 36.02 16.96
C LYS A 147 -8.44 35.14 15.73
N GLU A 148 -9.51 35.08 14.91
CA GLU A 148 -9.51 34.45 13.60
C GLU A 148 -8.98 35.43 12.55
N ASN A 149 -8.05 34.98 11.70
CA ASN A 149 -7.53 35.75 10.56
C ASN A 149 -7.90 35.00 9.28
N ARG A 150 -8.57 35.65 8.34
CA ARG A 150 -8.76 35.16 6.97
C ARG A 150 -7.53 35.50 6.16
N LEU A 151 -6.79 34.50 5.66
CA LEU A 151 -5.53 34.69 4.97
C LEU A 151 -5.69 34.84 3.47
N THR A 152 -6.77 34.26 2.89
CA THR A 152 -7.15 34.40 1.49
C THR A 152 -8.62 34.82 1.39
N ASN A 153 -9.04 35.40 0.25
CA ASN A 153 -10.37 36.02 0.15
C ASN A 153 -11.07 35.83 -1.21
N ASP A 154 -10.52 34.95 -2.07
CA ASP A 154 -11.07 34.67 -3.40
C ASP A 154 -11.60 33.24 -3.53
N GLY A 155 -11.66 32.48 -2.43
CA GLY A 155 -12.17 31.13 -2.37
C GLY A 155 -13.66 31.04 -2.79
N ASN A 156 -13.96 30.09 -3.68
CA ASN A 156 -15.29 29.78 -4.17
C ASN A 156 -15.34 28.33 -4.71
N ASP A 157 -16.38 27.94 -5.45
CA ASP A 157 -16.57 26.55 -5.92
C ASP A 157 -15.49 26.08 -6.91
N VAL A 158 -14.70 26.98 -7.47
CA VAL A 158 -13.63 26.66 -8.43
C VAL A 158 -12.25 27.18 -8.01
N ILE A 159 -12.18 28.09 -7.05
CA ILE A 159 -10.93 28.61 -6.48
C ILE A 159 -10.77 28.04 -5.08
N LEU A 160 -9.71 27.25 -4.89
CA LEU A 160 -9.45 26.53 -3.66
C LEU A 160 -8.13 26.99 -3.05
N ASN A 161 -8.18 27.58 -1.86
CA ASN A 161 -6.98 28.06 -1.15
C ASN A 161 -6.67 27.18 0.05
N GLY A 162 -5.52 26.50 0.05
CA GLY A 162 -5.12 25.57 1.10
C GLY A 162 -5.97 24.29 1.13
N TYR A 163 -6.84 24.10 0.17
CA TYR A 163 -7.68 22.94 -0.06
C TYR A 163 -7.38 22.41 -1.48
N ALA A 164 -7.09 21.13 -1.61
CA ALA A 164 -6.69 20.54 -2.88
C ALA A 164 -7.88 20.32 -3.83
N SER A 165 -7.65 20.39 -5.14
CA SER A 165 -8.54 19.80 -6.13
C SER A 165 -8.55 18.26 -6.01
N TRP A 166 -9.54 17.61 -6.63
CA TRP A 166 -9.70 16.16 -6.54
C TRP A 166 -8.43 15.41 -7.00
N VAL A 167 -7.90 15.73 -8.18
CA VAL A 167 -6.72 15.05 -8.73
C VAL A 167 -5.46 15.26 -7.88
N TYR A 168 -5.31 16.41 -7.26
CA TYR A 168 -4.20 16.67 -6.35
C TYR A 168 -4.32 15.90 -5.05
N MET A 169 -5.53 15.78 -4.49
CA MET A 169 -5.76 15.00 -3.28
C MET A 169 -5.55 13.51 -3.54
N GLU A 170 -6.05 13.02 -4.69
CA GLU A 170 -5.97 11.59 -5.01
C GLU A 170 -4.56 11.16 -5.39
N GLU A 171 -3.94 11.86 -6.35
CA GLU A 171 -2.79 11.35 -7.09
C GLU A 171 -1.44 11.98 -6.67
N ILE A 172 -1.45 13.16 -6.02
CA ILE A 172 -0.22 13.92 -5.75
C ILE A 172 0.06 14.06 -4.26
N LEU A 173 -0.94 14.50 -3.48
CA LEU A 173 -0.78 14.75 -2.04
C LEU A 173 -1.17 13.54 -1.19
N GLY A 174 -1.91 12.58 -1.77
CA GLY A 174 -2.40 11.38 -1.13
C GLY A 174 -3.66 11.59 -0.28
N ARG A 175 -4.55 10.60 -0.28
CA ARG A 175 -5.85 10.62 0.43
C ARG A 175 -5.72 10.88 1.93
N ALA A 176 -4.59 10.53 2.54
CA ALA A 176 -4.33 10.77 3.96
C ALA A 176 -4.33 12.26 4.33
N THR A 177 -4.08 13.15 3.38
CA THR A 177 -4.14 14.61 3.58
C THR A 177 -5.56 15.13 3.77
N GLN A 178 -6.59 14.36 3.36
CA GLN A 178 -8.00 14.79 3.38
C GLN A 178 -8.20 16.17 2.74
N TYR A 179 -7.62 16.38 1.56
CA TYR A 179 -7.59 17.65 0.82
C TYR A 179 -6.75 18.77 1.42
N ARG A 180 -5.96 18.56 2.49
CA ARG A 180 -5.09 19.61 3.02
C ARG A 180 -3.98 19.93 2.04
N ALA A 181 -3.89 21.22 1.67
CA ALA A 181 -2.87 21.75 0.75
C ALA A 181 -2.19 23.00 1.33
N PHE A 182 -1.81 22.95 2.61
CA PHE A 182 -1.03 23.99 3.28
C PHE A 182 -0.06 23.40 4.31
N TRP A 183 1.07 24.12 4.55
CA TRP A 183 2.20 23.64 5.36
C TRP A 183 2.82 24.77 6.16
N TRP A 184 2.90 24.61 7.45
CA TRP A 184 3.57 25.53 8.36
C TRP A 184 5.09 25.56 8.14
N SER A 185 5.71 26.75 8.22
CA SER A 185 7.16 26.86 8.39
C SER A 185 7.58 26.35 9.78
N PRO A 186 8.81 25.80 9.94
CA PRO A 186 9.27 25.28 11.24
C PRO A 186 9.26 26.32 12.38
N ASP A 187 9.45 27.59 12.05
CA ASP A 187 9.44 28.72 13.01
C ASP A 187 8.00 29.29 13.24
N SER A 188 6.98 28.69 12.65
CA SER A 188 5.57 29.11 12.75
C SER A 188 5.25 30.50 12.18
N LYS A 189 6.20 31.17 11.52
CA LYS A 189 6.00 32.55 11.03
C LYS A 189 5.35 32.62 9.66
N LYS A 190 5.28 31.49 8.93
CA LYS A 190 4.73 31.44 7.56
C LYS A 190 3.96 30.16 7.34
N ILE A 191 3.02 30.24 6.39
CA ILE A 191 2.28 29.12 5.85
C ILE A 191 2.46 29.13 4.34
N ALA A 192 2.99 28.03 3.79
CA ALA A 192 2.92 27.76 2.35
C ALA A 192 1.61 27.08 2.04
N TYR A 193 0.99 27.39 0.89
CA TYR A 193 -0.25 26.77 0.48
C TYR A 193 -0.38 26.71 -1.05
N PHE A 194 -1.21 25.77 -1.52
CA PHE A 194 -1.63 25.74 -2.92
C PHE A 194 -2.93 26.53 -3.10
N ARG A 195 -2.96 27.36 -4.13
CA ARG A 195 -4.16 27.96 -4.70
C ARG A 195 -4.46 27.24 -6.00
N SER A 196 -5.54 26.48 -6.03
CA SER A 196 -6.01 25.78 -7.23
C SER A 196 -7.12 26.59 -7.91
N ASP A 197 -7.04 26.69 -9.24
CA ASP A 197 -8.10 27.17 -10.09
C ASP A 197 -8.60 26.03 -10.97
N ASP A 198 -9.75 25.47 -10.59
CA ASP A 198 -10.41 24.34 -11.23
C ASP A 198 -11.43 24.77 -12.28
N SER A 199 -11.51 26.07 -12.64
CA SER A 199 -12.55 26.62 -13.53
C SER A 199 -12.61 25.96 -14.91
N LYS A 200 -11.47 25.47 -15.40
CA LYS A 200 -11.36 24.78 -16.68
C LYS A 200 -11.51 23.25 -16.60
N VAL A 201 -11.48 22.69 -15.38
CA VAL A 201 -11.60 21.24 -15.19
C VAL A 201 -13.03 20.82 -15.45
N PRO A 202 -13.29 19.84 -16.31
CA PRO A 202 -14.64 19.34 -16.58
C PRO A 202 -15.32 18.81 -15.32
N VAL A 203 -16.63 18.97 -15.26
CA VAL A 203 -17.45 18.43 -14.18
C VAL A 203 -17.94 17.04 -14.55
N PHE A 204 -17.67 16.07 -13.73
CA PHE A 204 -18.28 14.75 -13.78
C PHE A 204 -19.45 14.69 -12.77
N THR A 205 -20.62 14.29 -13.27
CA THR A 205 -21.85 14.22 -12.47
C THR A 205 -22.12 12.79 -12.05
N ILE A 206 -22.23 12.58 -10.74
CA ILE A 206 -22.57 11.29 -10.13
C ILE A 206 -23.98 11.40 -9.56
N THR A 207 -24.85 10.45 -9.88
CA THR A 207 -26.20 10.35 -9.33
C THR A 207 -26.24 9.31 -8.21
N ASN A 208 -26.95 9.66 -7.12
CA ASN A 208 -27.14 8.80 -5.96
C ASN A 208 -28.64 8.59 -5.75
N ALA A 209 -29.10 7.36 -5.65
CA ALA A 209 -30.51 7.00 -5.43
C ALA A 209 -31.05 7.33 -4.02
N LYS A 210 -30.29 8.06 -3.20
CA LYS A 210 -30.67 8.40 -1.83
C LYS A 210 -31.82 9.40 -1.79
N GLY A 211 -32.72 9.24 -0.80
CA GLY A 211 -33.86 10.13 -0.60
C GLY A 211 -35.00 9.93 -1.62
N LEU A 212 -36.00 10.84 -1.59
CA LEU A 212 -37.18 10.72 -2.44
C LEU A 212 -36.90 11.10 -3.91
N HIS A 213 -36.04 12.07 -4.13
CA HIS A 213 -35.77 12.62 -5.46
C HIS A 213 -34.36 12.29 -5.98
N GLY A 214 -33.58 11.45 -5.25
CA GLY A 214 -32.17 11.24 -5.52
C GLY A 214 -31.32 12.44 -5.12
N GLU A 215 -30.01 12.28 -5.22
CA GLU A 215 -29.00 13.32 -5.00
C GLU A 215 -28.05 13.37 -6.19
N VAL A 216 -27.47 14.53 -6.45
CA VAL A 216 -26.47 14.75 -7.50
C VAL A 216 -25.19 15.26 -6.85
N GLU A 217 -24.08 14.63 -7.15
CA GLU A 217 -22.74 15.09 -6.78
C GLU A 217 -22.01 15.52 -8.05
N ASN A 218 -21.50 16.75 -8.07
CA ASN A 218 -20.70 17.30 -9.17
C ASN A 218 -19.26 17.41 -8.70
N THR A 219 -18.36 16.66 -9.33
CA THR A 219 -16.93 16.67 -9.03
C THR A 219 -16.14 17.17 -10.23
N ARG A 220 -15.25 18.12 -10.03
CA ARG A 220 -14.29 18.51 -11.05
C ARG A 220 -13.22 17.46 -11.15
N TYR A 221 -13.32 16.64 -12.18
CA TYR A 221 -12.51 15.46 -12.39
C TYR A 221 -11.90 15.51 -13.80
N PRO A 222 -10.60 15.80 -13.93
CA PRO A 222 -9.96 15.83 -15.24
C PRO A 222 -9.71 14.40 -15.71
N LYS A 223 -10.35 13.99 -16.79
CA LYS A 223 -9.98 12.74 -17.49
C LYS A 223 -8.75 12.97 -18.36
N VAL A 224 -8.21 11.87 -18.85
CA VAL A 224 -7.09 11.91 -19.79
C VAL A 224 -7.35 12.91 -20.94
N GLY A 225 -6.39 13.80 -21.17
CA GLY A 225 -6.46 14.84 -22.19
C GLY A 225 -7.24 16.09 -21.79
N ASP A 226 -7.99 16.06 -20.68
CA ASP A 226 -8.71 17.23 -20.17
C ASP A 226 -7.75 18.29 -19.59
N PRO A 227 -8.18 19.56 -19.50
CA PRO A 227 -7.47 20.56 -18.72
C PRO A 227 -7.34 20.17 -17.26
N ASN A 228 -6.13 20.28 -16.71
CA ASN A 228 -5.84 20.10 -15.30
C ASN A 228 -6.14 21.37 -14.48
N PRO A 229 -6.25 21.27 -13.14
CA PRO A 229 -6.25 22.43 -12.26
C PRO A 229 -5.01 23.29 -12.46
N SER A 230 -5.20 24.63 -12.55
CA SER A 230 -4.07 25.55 -12.55
C SER A 230 -3.68 25.87 -11.11
N VAL A 231 -2.50 25.45 -10.68
CA VAL A 231 -2.03 25.59 -9.30
C VAL A 231 -0.94 26.65 -9.19
N LYS A 232 -1.01 27.47 -8.14
CA LYS A 232 0.03 28.42 -7.71
C LYS A 232 0.41 28.12 -6.27
N VAL A 233 1.67 28.39 -5.93
CA VAL A 233 2.18 28.26 -4.56
C VAL A 233 2.30 29.64 -3.94
N GLY A 234 1.57 29.86 -2.84
CA GLY A 234 1.60 31.10 -2.07
C GLY A 234 2.22 30.89 -0.69
N ILE A 235 2.82 31.95 -0.16
CA ILE A 235 3.38 32.00 1.19
C ILE A 235 2.80 33.22 1.91
N VAL A 236 2.23 33.02 3.10
CA VAL A 236 1.56 34.08 3.85
C VAL A 236 1.90 34.01 5.35
N SER A 237 1.83 35.13 6.06
CA SER A 237 1.92 35.18 7.53
C SER A 237 0.67 34.61 8.18
N PRO A 238 0.74 33.97 9.35
CA PRO A 238 -0.44 33.54 10.10
C PRO A 238 -1.33 34.70 10.59
N ASP A 239 -0.79 35.91 10.64
CA ASP A 239 -1.54 37.11 11.01
C ASP A 239 -2.18 37.79 9.80
N GLY A 240 -1.98 37.27 8.59
CA GLY A 240 -2.44 37.87 7.33
C GLY A 240 -1.36 38.80 6.73
N GLY A 241 -1.79 39.63 5.80
CA GLY A 241 -0.94 40.53 5.03
C GLY A 241 -0.75 40.06 3.58
N ASP A 242 0.26 40.61 2.90
CA ASP A 242 0.50 40.32 1.49
C ASP A 242 0.97 38.86 1.27
N ILE A 243 0.43 38.25 0.24
CA ILE A 243 0.82 36.89 -0.18
C ILE A 243 2.05 36.99 -1.08
N VAL A 244 3.11 36.27 -0.72
CA VAL A 244 4.29 36.10 -1.57
C VAL A 244 4.04 34.92 -2.50
N TRP A 245 3.85 35.20 -3.79
CA TRP A 245 3.67 34.17 -4.81
C TRP A 245 5.04 33.70 -5.33
N THR A 246 5.18 32.37 -5.51
CA THR A 246 6.35 31.81 -6.21
C THR A 246 6.35 32.27 -7.66
N LYS A 247 7.53 32.61 -8.19
CA LYS A 247 7.69 33.09 -9.58
C LYS A 247 7.77 31.96 -10.59
N THR A 248 6.90 30.97 -10.46
CA THR A 248 6.71 29.90 -11.45
C THR A 248 5.91 30.40 -12.64
N ASP A 249 6.05 29.75 -13.82
CA ASP A 249 5.23 30.07 -14.97
C ASP A 249 3.77 29.64 -14.72
N GLY A 250 2.90 30.62 -14.50
CA GLY A 250 1.48 30.38 -14.22
C GLY A 250 0.66 29.92 -15.45
N LYS A 251 1.27 29.83 -16.64
CA LYS A 251 0.61 29.36 -17.87
C LYS A 251 1.03 27.94 -18.27
N ALA A 252 2.10 27.42 -17.66
CA ALA A 252 2.58 26.07 -17.94
C ALA A 252 1.58 25.02 -17.46
N ASP A 253 1.40 23.98 -18.24
CA ASP A 253 0.67 22.76 -17.83
C ASP A 253 1.63 21.92 -16.98
N GLN A 254 1.42 21.98 -15.67
CA GLN A 254 2.41 21.54 -14.68
C GLN A 254 1.76 21.01 -13.41
N TYR A 255 2.52 20.23 -12.67
CA TYR A 255 2.13 19.75 -11.35
C TYR A 255 3.13 20.23 -10.29
N PHE A 256 2.64 20.41 -9.06
CA PHE A 256 3.43 20.69 -7.88
C PHE A 256 3.24 19.59 -6.85
N GLY A 257 4.31 18.95 -6.43
CA GLY A 257 4.30 17.98 -5.33
C GLY A 257 4.31 18.66 -3.97
N MET A 258 4.18 17.85 -2.91
CA MET A 258 4.25 18.33 -1.53
C MET A 258 5.53 19.13 -1.28
N PRO A 259 5.44 20.37 -0.80
CA PRO A 259 6.64 21.19 -0.53
C PRO A 259 7.28 20.83 0.81
N TYR A 260 8.57 21.15 0.94
CA TYR A 260 9.35 20.98 2.17
C TYR A 260 9.95 22.30 2.62
N TRP A 261 9.73 22.69 3.86
CA TRP A 261 10.49 23.80 4.44
C TRP A 261 11.90 23.33 4.83
N LYS A 262 12.91 24.13 4.53
CA LYS A 262 14.23 23.93 5.17
C LYS A 262 14.08 24.05 6.70
N PRO A 263 14.86 23.31 7.51
CA PRO A 263 14.68 23.29 8.96
C PRO A 263 14.80 24.66 9.64
N ASP A 264 15.58 25.58 9.06
CA ASP A 264 15.78 26.95 9.53
C ASP A 264 14.71 27.94 9.00
N GLY A 265 13.75 27.48 8.18
CA GLY A 265 12.74 28.33 7.56
C GLY A 265 13.25 29.25 6.45
N SER A 266 14.52 29.14 6.06
CA SER A 266 15.17 30.05 5.10
C SER A 266 14.64 29.92 3.67
N ALA A 267 14.14 28.75 3.28
CA ALA A 267 13.56 28.49 1.97
C ALA A 267 12.44 27.44 2.02
N LEU A 268 11.51 27.56 1.07
CA LEU A 268 10.52 26.52 0.74
C LEU A 268 11.01 25.73 -0.47
N LEU A 269 11.20 24.43 -0.33
CA LEU A 269 11.53 23.53 -1.45
C LEU A 269 10.23 23.10 -2.12
N VAL A 270 10.01 23.53 -3.37
CA VAL A 270 8.81 23.24 -4.15
C VAL A 270 9.15 22.22 -5.23
N GLN A 271 8.51 21.07 -5.20
CA GLN A 271 8.60 20.07 -6.26
C GLN A 271 7.75 20.51 -7.45
N TRP A 272 8.34 20.54 -8.62
CA TRP A 272 7.70 20.89 -9.89
C TRP A 272 7.93 19.81 -10.93
N MET A 273 6.93 19.51 -11.76
CA MET A 273 7.07 18.68 -12.95
C MET A 273 6.12 19.15 -14.07
N PRO A 274 6.49 18.92 -15.34
CA PRO A 274 5.59 19.14 -16.47
C PRO A 274 4.49 18.07 -16.49
N ARG A 275 3.45 18.28 -17.28
CA ARG A 275 2.36 17.31 -17.48
C ARG A 275 2.86 15.93 -17.95
N SER A 276 3.94 15.88 -18.75
CA SER A 276 4.59 14.62 -19.20
C SER A 276 5.21 13.79 -18.07
N GLN A 277 5.38 14.35 -16.88
CA GLN A 277 5.87 13.69 -15.67
C GLN A 277 7.24 12.99 -15.80
N ASP A 278 8.01 13.30 -16.81
CA ASP A 278 9.34 12.72 -17.11
C ASP A 278 10.51 13.55 -16.54
N GLN A 279 10.22 14.77 -16.01
CA GLN A 279 11.18 15.65 -15.35
C GLN A 279 10.68 16.07 -13.98
N LEU A 280 11.55 16.01 -12.97
CA LEU A 280 11.32 16.59 -11.65
C LEU A 280 12.35 17.71 -11.41
N LYS A 281 11.87 18.90 -11.06
CA LYS A 281 12.68 19.96 -10.49
C LYS A 281 12.24 20.25 -9.06
N ILE A 282 13.18 20.49 -8.19
CA ILE A 282 12.92 21.07 -6.87
C ILE A 282 13.55 22.46 -6.87
N TYR A 283 12.70 23.46 -6.65
CA TYR A 283 13.13 24.85 -6.52
C TYR A 283 13.25 25.24 -5.05
N ALA A 284 14.34 25.88 -4.68
CA ALA A 284 14.42 26.60 -3.42
C ALA A 284 13.80 28.00 -3.61
N VAL A 285 12.67 28.22 -2.98
CA VAL A 285 11.90 29.47 -3.04
C VAL A 285 12.30 30.37 -1.89
N ASN A 286 12.68 31.64 -2.18
CA ASN A 286 12.85 32.66 -1.15
C ASN A 286 11.47 33.04 -0.57
N PRO A 287 11.19 32.82 0.72
CA PRO A 287 9.86 33.01 1.27
C PRO A 287 9.45 34.47 1.50
N THR A 288 10.31 35.43 1.11
CA THR A 288 10.04 36.88 1.19
C THR A 288 9.85 37.49 -0.19
N THR A 289 10.51 36.96 -1.22
CA THR A 289 10.48 37.57 -2.58
C THR A 289 9.79 36.68 -3.62
N GLY A 290 9.58 35.37 -3.30
CA GLY A 290 9.06 34.37 -4.24
C GLY A 290 10.06 33.94 -5.33
N GLU A 291 11.30 34.43 -5.29
CA GLU A 291 12.35 34.07 -6.26
C GLU A 291 12.71 32.59 -6.15
N LEU A 292 12.94 31.97 -7.30
CA LEU A 292 13.30 30.55 -7.45
C LEU A 292 14.79 30.40 -7.68
N THR A 293 15.38 29.40 -7.05
CA THR A 293 16.74 28.93 -7.33
C THR A 293 16.67 27.43 -7.58
N ASP A 294 17.30 26.92 -8.61
CA ASP A 294 17.39 25.48 -8.88
C ASP A 294 18.09 24.79 -7.71
N PHE A 295 17.45 23.75 -7.18
CA PHE A 295 17.95 23.00 -6.02
C PHE A 295 18.24 21.53 -6.38
N TYR A 296 17.37 20.92 -7.19
CA TYR A 296 17.53 19.55 -7.68
C TYR A 296 16.85 19.40 -9.03
N THR A 297 17.41 18.58 -9.92
CA THR A 297 16.80 18.23 -11.20
C THR A 297 17.02 16.75 -11.48
N GLU A 298 15.96 16.08 -11.89
CA GLU A 298 15.97 14.68 -12.34
C GLU A 298 15.19 14.57 -13.67
N GLN A 299 15.71 13.77 -14.61
CA GLN A 299 15.07 13.47 -15.88
C GLN A 299 15.09 11.96 -16.09
N GLN A 300 13.97 11.38 -16.47
CA GLN A 300 13.86 9.97 -16.80
C GLN A 300 13.26 9.77 -18.19
N LYS A 301 13.41 8.57 -18.75
CA LYS A 301 12.86 8.23 -20.08
C LYS A 301 11.37 7.90 -20.05
N THR A 302 10.85 7.56 -18.88
CA THR A 302 9.45 7.21 -18.67
C THR A 302 8.82 8.27 -17.78
N TRP A 303 8.55 8.01 -16.54
CA TRP A 303 7.97 8.98 -15.61
C TRP A 303 8.74 9.04 -14.29
N ILE A 304 8.51 10.09 -13.54
CA ILE A 304 8.95 10.24 -12.15
C ILE A 304 7.70 10.39 -11.29
N SER A 305 7.56 9.60 -10.23
CA SER A 305 6.45 9.75 -9.30
C SER A 305 6.67 10.94 -8.37
N LEU A 306 5.65 11.76 -8.16
CA LEU A 306 5.61 12.74 -7.06
C LEU A 306 5.18 11.98 -5.80
N ASP A 307 6.16 11.57 -4.99
CA ASP A 307 5.88 10.83 -3.78
C ASP A 307 5.15 11.66 -2.72
N GLU A 308 4.35 10.98 -1.95
CA GLU A 308 3.51 11.46 -0.86
C GLU A 308 4.31 11.93 0.37
N GLY A 309 5.33 12.75 0.21
CA GLY A 309 5.95 13.46 1.32
C GLY A 309 7.22 12.88 1.94
N ASN A 310 7.79 11.80 1.40
CA ASN A 310 8.99 11.16 1.98
C ASN A 310 10.25 11.25 1.12
N ARG A 311 10.25 12.08 0.08
CA ARG A 311 11.39 12.23 -0.83
C ARG A 311 12.62 12.84 -0.15
N ILE A 312 12.42 13.83 0.71
CA ILE A 312 13.49 14.55 1.41
C ILE A 312 13.40 14.35 2.91
N THR A 313 14.50 13.91 3.52
CA THR A 313 14.67 13.83 4.97
C THR A 313 15.89 14.65 5.39
N PHE A 314 15.67 15.77 6.06
CA PHE A 314 16.77 16.62 6.54
C PHE A 314 17.50 15.97 7.71
N LEU A 315 18.84 16.18 7.74
CA LEU A 315 19.65 15.86 8.90
C LEU A 315 19.37 16.88 10.02
N LYS A 316 19.32 16.41 11.26
CA LYS A 316 19.06 17.27 12.44
C LYS A 316 20.17 18.32 12.67
N ASN A 317 21.40 18.01 12.23
CA ASN A 317 22.54 18.94 12.32
C ASN A 317 22.48 20.07 11.29
N GLY A 318 21.49 20.11 10.40
CA GLY A 318 21.30 21.13 9.37
C GLY A 318 22.32 21.09 8.23
N LYS A 319 23.22 20.10 8.17
CA LYS A 319 24.30 20.08 7.15
C LYS A 319 23.86 19.52 5.80
N GLY A 320 22.73 18.85 5.72
CA GLY A 320 22.26 18.26 4.48
C GLY A 320 20.96 17.46 4.65
N PHE A 321 20.69 16.63 3.67
CA PHE A 321 19.48 15.81 3.64
C PHE A 321 19.72 14.50 2.88
N ILE A 322 18.88 13.49 3.13
CA ILE A 322 18.76 12.30 2.32
C ILE A 322 17.61 12.51 1.34
N LEU A 323 17.87 12.26 0.06
CA LEU A 323 16.87 12.22 -1.01
C LEU A 323 16.66 10.78 -1.45
N LYS A 324 15.40 10.35 -1.59
CA LYS A 324 15.02 9.07 -2.17
C LYS A 324 14.67 9.26 -3.65
N SER A 325 15.24 8.43 -4.55
CA SER A 325 14.96 8.46 -5.98
C SER A 325 15.20 7.09 -6.62
N ASP A 326 14.44 6.79 -7.67
CA ASP A 326 14.55 5.59 -8.51
C ASP A 326 15.35 5.83 -9.81
N GLN A 327 16.07 6.94 -9.92
CA GLN A 327 16.82 7.38 -11.11
C GLN A 327 17.80 6.34 -11.68
N THR A 328 18.23 5.37 -10.88
CA THR A 328 19.14 4.29 -11.30
C THR A 328 18.42 2.96 -11.56
N GLY A 329 17.10 2.98 -11.66
CA GLY A 329 16.28 1.81 -11.90
C GLY A 329 15.76 1.11 -10.63
N TRP A 330 16.13 1.61 -9.45
CA TRP A 330 15.71 1.12 -8.13
C TRP A 330 15.63 2.27 -7.15
N ASP A 331 14.70 2.22 -6.20
CA ASP A 331 14.63 3.23 -5.13
C ASP A 331 15.87 3.18 -4.26
N HIS A 332 16.62 4.26 -4.27
CA HIS A 332 17.84 4.42 -3.51
C HIS A 332 17.90 5.72 -2.74
N LEU A 333 18.78 5.78 -1.75
CA LEU A 333 19.05 6.94 -0.91
C LEU A 333 20.31 7.64 -1.37
N TYR A 334 20.24 8.97 -1.45
CA TYR A 334 21.33 9.85 -1.86
C TYR A 334 21.52 10.94 -0.81
N TYR A 335 22.77 11.18 -0.39
CA TYR A 335 23.10 12.24 0.54
C TYR A 335 23.51 13.50 -0.21
N TYR A 336 22.83 14.59 0.09
CA TYR A 336 23.07 15.93 -0.43
C TYR A 336 23.46 16.88 0.69
N ASP A 337 24.29 17.89 0.40
CA ASP A 337 24.48 19.00 1.32
C ASP A 337 23.22 19.90 1.38
N ILE A 338 23.19 20.85 2.31
CA ILE A 338 22.01 21.71 2.52
C ILE A 338 21.73 22.66 1.32
N ASN A 339 22.66 22.80 0.40
CA ASN A 339 22.52 23.61 -0.81
C ASN A 339 22.11 22.81 -2.04
N GLY A 340 21.87 21.49 -1.91
CA GLY A 340 21.43 20.62 -3.00
C GLY A 340 22.56 20.01 -3.84
N LYS A 341 23.81 20.05 -3.37
CA LYS A 341 24.92 19.38 -4.05
C LYS A 341 25.02 17.93 -3.57
N LEU A 342 25.05 16.98 -4.50
CA LEU A 342 25.27 15.57 -4.20
C LEU A 342 26.63 15.37 -3.52
N VAL A 343 26.60 14.73 -2.34
CA VAL A 343 27.79 14.37 -1.58
C VAL A 343 28.15 12.91 -1.88
N SER A 344 27.17 11.99 -1.79
CA SER A 344 27.39 10.56 -2.06
C SER A 344 26.08 9.83 -2.33
N PRO A 345 26.07 8.79 -3.20
CA PRO A 345 25.06 7.77 -3.15
C PRO A 345 25.20 7.00 -1.83
N VAL A 346 24.10 6.82 -1.09
CA VAL A 346 24.09 6.08 0.20
C VAL A 346 23.80 4.60 -0.04
N THR A 347 22.89 4.31 -0.96
CA THR A 347 22.59 2.92 -1.36
C THR A 347 22.69 2.75 -2.87
N SER A 348 22.98 1.54 -3.32
CA SER A 348 23.05 1.19 -4.74
C SER A 348 22.91 -0.32 -4.93
N GLY A 349 22.51 -0.76 -6.12
CA GLY A 349 22.36 -2.18 -6.47
C GLY A 349 20.97 -2.54 -6.93
N LYS A 350 20.70 -3.84 -7.14
CA LYS A 350 19.38 -4.33 -7.58
C LYS A 350 18.49 -4.66 -6.36
N PHE A 351 18.01 -3.63 -5.70
CA PHE A 351 17.05 -3.73 -4.59
C PHE A 351 16.35 -2.39 -4.35
N THR A 352 15.15 -2.42 -3.81
CA THR A 352 14.34 -1.23 -3.49
C THR A 352 14.44 -0.89 -2.01
N VAL A 353 14.86 0.34 -1.68
CA VAL A 353 14.70 0.90 -0.33
C VAL A 353 13.24 1.22 -0.11
N THR A 354 12.61 0.55 0.84
CA THR A 354 11.19 0.80 1.17
C THR A 354 11.02 1.97 2.13
N ASN A 355 11.83 2.00 3.20
CA ASN A 355 11.77 3.08 4.20
C ASN A 355 13.17 3.49 4.67
N LEU A 356 13.37 4.78 4.86
CA LEU A 356 14.44 5.32 5.69
C LEU A 356 13.96 5.30 7.15
N GLU A 357 14.57 4.46 7.98
CA GLU A 357 14.09 4.21 9.35
C GLU A 357 14.76 5.13 10.39
N TYR A 358 16.08 5.35 10.26
CA TYR A 358 16.83 6.17 11.21
C TYR A 358 18.15 6.64 10.61
N ILE A 359 18.59 7.86 10.99
CA ILE A 359 19.92 8.41 10.65
C ILE A 359 20.69 8.63 11.96
N ASP A 360 21.77 7.89 12.12
CA ASP A 360 22.75 8.09 13.20
C ASP A 360 23.82 9.09 12.72
N GLU A 361 23.55 10.36 12.94
CA GLU A 361 24.44 11.45 12.49
C GLU A 361 25.78 11.44 13.23
N LYS A 362 25.82 10.94 14.46
CA LYS A 362 27.04 10.86 15.28
C LYS A 362 28.04 9.87 14.66
N ASN A 363 27.55 8.74 14.17
CA ASN A 363 28.36 7.68 13.61
C ASN A 363 28.36 7.68 12.06
N ASN A 364 27.67 8.62 11.43
CA ASN A 364 27.46 8.72 9.97
C ASN A 364 26.88 7.44 9.39
N LEU A 365 25.86 6.85 10.04
CA LEU A 365 25.19 5.65 9.59
C LEU A 365 23.72 5.95 9.22
N VAL A 366 23.24 5.25 8.22
CA VAL A 366 21.83 5.24 7.79
C VAL A 366 21.28 3.85 8.00
N TYR A 367 20.11 3.76 8.62
CA TYR A 367 19.36 2.53 8.82
C TYR A 367 18.11 2.58 7.96
N PHE A 368 17.85 1.51 7.21
CA PHE A 368 16.75 1.47 6.26
C PHE A 368 16.19 0.07 6.07
N SER A 369 14.94 -0.02 5.68
CA SER A 369 14.32 -1.25 5.19
C SER A 369 14.42 -1.32 3.69
N ALA A 370 14.67 -2.52 3.16
CA ALA A 370 14.71 -2.75 1.72
C ALA A 370 14.20 -4.15 1.37
N ARG A 371 13.75 -4.30 0.12
CA ARG A 371 13.38 -5.61 -0.47
C ARG A 371 14.20 -5.86 -1.73
N GLY A 372 14.36 -7.12 -2.08
CA GLY A 372 14.95 -7.53 -3.36
C GLY A 372 16.41 -7.91 -3.31
N ARG A 373 17.16 -7.43 -2.33
CA ARG A 373 18.58 -7.76 -2.25
C ARG A 373 18.82 -9.26 -2.00
N GLU A 374 18.10 -9.83 -1.04
CA GLU A 374 18.18 -11.28 -0.75
C GLU A 374 17.05 -12.04 -1.47
N ASN A 375 15.84 -11.49 -1.46
CA ASN A 375 14.66 -12.02 -2.13
C ASN A 375 13.65 -10.90 -2.39
N THR A 376 13.10 -10.81 -3.61
CA THR A 376 12.18 -9.74 -3.99
C THR A 376 10.83 -9.76 -3.25
N ALA A 377 10.43 -10.92 -2.71
CA ALA A 377 9.22 -11.08 -1.91
C ALA A 377 9.47 -10.93 -0.39
N ARG A 378 10.67 -10.50 0.01
CA ARG A 378 11.05 -10.32 1.42
C ARG A 378 11.59 -8.92 1.67
N LYS A 379 11.26 -8.38 2.83
CA LYS A 379 11.80 -7.14 3.37
C LYS A 379 12.81 -7.46 4.47
N ASP A 380 13.91 -6.73 4.48
CA ASP A 380 15.00 -6.82 5.43
C ASP A 380 15.40 -5.44 5.97
N TYR A 381 16.13 -5.42 7.08
CA TYR A 381 16.68 -4.23 7.71
C TYR A 381 18.18 -4.16 7.55
N TYR A 382 18.67 -2.98 7.18
CA TYR A 382 20.06 -2.74 6.85
C TYR A 382 20.62 -1.50 7.54
N SER A 383 21.94 -1.45 7.65
CA SER A 383 22.70 -0.23 7.93
C SER A 383 23.76 -0.01 6.86
N VAL A 384 24.08 1.27 6.59
CA VAL A 384 25.11 1.67 5.64
C VAL A 384 25.72 3.00 6.09
N GLY A 385 26.97 3.27 5.75
CA GLY A 385 27.56 4.59 5.96
C GLY A 385 26.90 5.66 5.07
N LEU A 386 26.83 6.91 5.53
CA LEU A 386 26.40 8.05 4.71
C LEU A 386 27.21 8.18 3.40
N ASN A 387 28.42 7.62 3.37
CA ASN A 387 29.28 7.57 2.19
C ASN A 387 29.07 6.31 1.31
N GLY A 388 27.99 5.55 1.55
CA GLY A 388 27.66 4.34 0.81
C GLY A 388 28.50 3.10 1.12
N LYS A 389 29.42 3.17 2.09
CA LYS A 389 30.31 2.05 2.43
C LYS A 389 29.74 1.24 3.60
N ASN A 390 30.23 -0.01 3.74
CA ASN A 390 29.89 -0.89 4.85
C ASN A 390 28.41 -1.26 4.95
N LEU A 391 27.75 -1.49 3.82
CA LEU A 391 26.38 -1.99 3.78
C LEU A 391 26.30 -3.34 4.51
N LYS A 392 25.43 -3.43 5.50
CA LYS A 392 25.26 -4.61 6.35
C LYS A 392 23.77 -4.94 6.52
N ARG A 393 23.39 -6.20 6.30
CA ARG A 393 22.08 -6.74 6.71
C ARG A 393 22.07 -6.95 8.22
N LEU A 394 21.06 -6.48 8.90
CA LEU A 394 20.89 -6.58 10.37
C LEU A 394 19.87 -7.66 10.75
N THR A 395 18.97 -7.98 9.85
CA THR A 395 18.03 -9.10 9.97
C THR A 395 18.68 -10.42 9.59
N PHE A 396 18.01 -11.52 9.81
CA PHE A 396 18.58 -12.88 9.71
C PHE A 396 17.62 -13.83 9.01
N GLY A 397 18.16 -15.01 8.64
CA GLY A 397 17.40 -16.13 8.08
C GLY A 397 16.71 -15.82 6.74
N ASP A 398 15.94 -16.80 6.28
CA ASP A 398 15.15 -16.74 5.07
C ASP A 398 13.71 -16.33 5.38
N TYR A 399 13.55 -15.12 5.94
CA TYR A 399 12.27 -14.58 6.40
C TYR A 399 11.99 -13.20 5.83
N ASN A 400 10.71 -12.88 5.71
CA ASN A 400 10.24 -11.51 5.54
C ASN A 400 10.12 -10.85 6.92
N HIS A 401 10.85 -9.75 7.12
CA HIS A 401 10.81 -8.94 8.33
C HIS A 401 9.78 -7.82 8.15
N SER A 402 8.52 -8.10 8.51
CA SER A 402 7.37 -7.24 8.18
C SER A 402 7.23 -6.02 9.07
N PHE A 403 7.64 -6.12 10.33
CA PHE A 403 7.64 -5.01 11.29
C PHE A 403 9.07 -4.78 11.79
N ILE A 404 9.48 -3.51 11.84
CA ILE A 404 10.78 -3.09 12.36
C ILE A 404 10.56 -1.85 13.22
N SER A 405 10.98 -1.93 14.48
CA SER A 405 10.87 -0.84 15.45
C SER A 405 12.25 -0.58 16.07
N PRO A 406 13.03 0.38 15.54
CA PRO A 406 14.33 0.73 16.10
C PRO A 406 14.19 1.51 17.42
N SER A 407 15.20 1.37 18.30
CA SER A 407 15.38 2.27 19.45
C SER A 407 15.73 3.70 18.96
N PRO A 408 15.51 4.75 19.80
CA PRO A 408 15.75 6.13 19.38
C PRO A 408 17.17 6.41 18.87
N ASN A 409 18.17 5.67 19.37
CA ASN A 409 19.57 5.77 18.93
C ASN A 409 19.99 4.68 17.93
N GLY A 410 19.07 3.83 17.44
CA GLY A 410 19.34 2.76 16.50
C GLY A 410 20.21 1.60 17.02
N THR A 411 20.49 1.52 18.33
CA THR A 411 21.34 0.47 18.91
C THR A 411 20.65 -0.89 18.92
N TYR A 412 19.33 -0.90 19.08
CA TYR A 412 18.48 -2.09 19.13
C TYR A 412 17.30 -1.92 18.21
N PHE A 413 16.67 -3.02 17.85
CA PHE A 413 15.37 -3.01 17.19
C PHE A 413 14.56 -4.26 17.53
N VAL A 414 13.25 -4.14 17.52
CA VAL A 414 12.33 -5.27 17.57
C VAL A 414 11.85 -5.55 16.15
N THR A 415 11.77 -6.81 15.76
CA THR A 415 11.22 -7.21 14.46
C THR A 415 10.26 -8.38 14.58
N THR A 416 9.22 -8.38 13.73
CA THR A 416 8.42 -9.58 13.46
C THR A 416 8.85 -10.19 12.13
N TYR A 417 8.92 -11.51 12.08
CA TYR A 417 9.38 -12.22 10.90
C TYR A 417 8.61 -13.51 10.66
N SER A 418 8.45 -13.87 9.39
CA SER A 418 7.83 -15.11 8.93
C SER A 418 8.27 -15.42 7.50
N ASN A 419 7.89 -16.59 7.00
CA ASN A 419 7.86 -16.93 5.58
C ASN A 419 6.60 -17.75 5.30
N ALA A 420 6.39 -18.20 4.07
CA ALA A 420 5.17 -18.94 3.69
C ALA A 420 4.86 -20.16 4.58
N THR A 421 5.88 -20.78 5.20
CA THR A 421 5.76 -22.02 5.99
C THR A 421 5.98 -21.83 7.49
N THR A 422 6.54 -20.71 7.91
CA THR A 422 6.88 -20.43 9.31
C THR A 422 5.94 -19.41 9.91
N PRO A 423 5.14 -19.76 10.95
CA PRO A 423 4.31 -18.82 11.68
C PRO A 423 5.10 -17.61 12.18
N THR A 424 4.41 -16.47 12.30
CA THR A 424 5.06 -15.21 12.65
C THR A 424 5.66 -15.23 14.04
N LYS A 425 6.90 -14.79 14.16
CA LYS A 425 7.64 -14.64 15.41
C LYS A 425 8.05 -13.20 15.64
N MET A 426 8.34 -12.87 16.89
CA MET A 426 8.85 -11.54 17.28
C MET A 426 10.14 -11.71 18.07
N THR A 427 11.15 -10.89 17.77
CA THR A 427 12.44 -10.94 18.46
C THR A 427 13.06 -9.56 18.61
N LEU A 428 13.85 -9.39 19.66
CA LEU A 428 14.70 -8.23 19.95
C LEU A 428 16.12 -8.51 19.42
N VAL A 429 16.65 -7.57 18.65
CA VAL A 429 17.94 -7.70 17.96
C VAL A 429 18.79 -6.45 18.19
N SER A 430 20.10 -6.60 18.28
CA SER A 430 21.04 -5.47 18.28
C SER A 430 21.35 -4.99 16.86
N ASN A 431 21.82 -3.76 16.70
CA ASN A 431 22.31 -3.21 15.42
C ASN A 431 23.56 -3.92 14.87
N LYS A 432 24.07 -4.94 15.58
CA LYS A 432 25.10 -5.86 15.09
C LYS A 432 24.50 -7.14 14.47
N GLY A 433 23.16 -7.26 14.48
CA GLY A 433 22.45 -8.46 13.99
C GLY A 433 22.43 -9.62 15.00
N LYS A 434 22.77 -9.38 16.27
CA LYS A 434 22.71 -10.41 17.31
C LYS A 434 21.30 -10.45 17.92
N ILE A 435 20.65 -11.61 17.87
CA ILE A 435 19.41 -11.88 18.60
C ILE A 435 19.71 -11.80 20.10
N ILE A 436 18.93 -10.99 20.82
CA ILE A 436 19.04 -10.81 22.27
C ILE A 436 17.99 -11.67 22.95
N LYS A 437 16.75 -11.64 22.47
CA LYS A 437 15.65 -12.38 23.07
C LYS A 437 14.52 -12.61 22.06
N ASP A 438 13.95 -13.80 22.09
CA ASP A 438 12.67 -14.09 21.46
C ASP A 438 11.55 -13.54 22.35
N LEU A 439 10.73 -12.65 21.79
CA LEU A 439 9.66 -11.95 22.50
C LEU A 439 8.31 -12.64 22.32
N GLY A 440 8.12 -13.39 21.23
CA GLY A 440 6.87 -14.10 20.95
C GLY A 440 6.94 -15.03 19.74
N ASP A 441 6.10 -16.04 19.78
CA ASP A 441 5.83 -16.98 18.68
C ASP A 441 4.31 -17.08 18.53
N SER A 442 3.78 -16.87 17.32
CA SER A 442 2.35 -17.00 17.08
C SER A 442 1.87 -18.45 17.07
N LYS A 443 2.77 -19.42 17.03
CA LYS A 443 2.45 -20.84 17.14
C LYS A 443 2.07 -21.17 18.59
N ASP A 444 0.91 -21.82 18.77
CA ASP A 444 0.48 -22.32 20.07
C ASP A 444 0.62 -23.88 20.13
N ALA A 445 0.42 -24.46 21.29
CA ALA A 445 0.70 -25.87 21.58
C ALA A 445 -0.03 -26.86 20.65
N GLY A 446 -1.23 -26.54 20.20
CA GLY A 446 -2.03 -27.38 19.30
C GLY A 446 -1.69 -27.24 17.80
N PHE A 447 -0.76 -26.37 17.43
CA PHE A 447 -0.47 -26.08 16.03
C PHE A 447 -0.07 -27.32 15.21
N ASP A 448 0.82 -28.14 15.74
CA ASP A 448 1.33 -29.32 15.02
C ASP A 448 0.34 -30.48 14.96
N ALA A 449 -0.69 -30.45 15.79
CA ALA A 449 -1.73 -31.47 15.84
C ALA A 449 -2.83 -31.28 14.79
N VAL A 450 -2.89 -30.14 14.08
CA VAL A 450 -3.93 -29.86 13.08
C VAL A 450 -3.39 -29.97 11.66
N ASN A 451 -4.24 -30.40 10.74
CA ASN A 451 -3.95 -30.50 9.33
C ASN A 451 -4.32 -29.18 8.63
N LEU A 452 -3.34 -28.31 8.49
CA LEU A 452 -3.49 -27.02 7.81
C LEU A 452 -3.10 -27.15 6.32
N ALA A 453 -3.76 -26.36 5.48
CA ALA A 453 -3.34 -26.17 4.10
C ALA A 453 -1.91 -25.63 4.04
N THR A 454 -1.10 -26.20 3.17
CA THR A 454 0.28 -25.76 2.97
C THR A 454 0.34 -24.61 1.97
N THR A 455 1.23 -23.66 2.23
CA THR A 455 1.50 -22.54 1.34
C THR A 455 2.94 -22.60 0.84
N GLU A 456 3.14 -22.38 -0.46
CA GLU A 456 4.44 -22.44 -1.11
C GLU A 456 4.68 -21.13 -1.89
N LEU A 457 5.89 -20.57 -1.78
CA LEU A 457 6.34 -19.48 -2.64
C LEU A 457 7.14 -20.06 -3.81
N LEU A 458 6.57 -19.95 -5.00
CA LEU A 458 7.16 -20.43 -6.26
C LEU A 458 7.74 -19.28 -7.06
N ARG A 459 8.63 -19.62 -8.00
CA ARG A 459 9.16 -18.73 -9.02
C ARG A 459 8.95 -19.36 -10.40
N VAL A 460 8.33 -18.59 -11.29
CA VAL A 460 8.08 -19.02 -12.67
C VAL A 460 8.81 -18.05 -13.60
N LYS A 461 9.59 -18.58 -14.55
CA LYS A 461 10.23 -17.74 -15.55
C LYS A 461 9.16 -17.07 -16.42
N SER A 462 9.36 -15.75 -16.68
CA SER A 462 8.59 -15.06 -17.71
C SER A 462 8.82 -15.72 -19.09
N ASP A 463 7.94 -15.50 -20.04
CA ASP A 463 8.01 -16.10 -21.37
C ASP A 463 9.31 -15.74 -22.14
N ASP A 464 9.82 -14.53 -21.92
CA ASP A 464 11.11 -14.04 -22.45
C ASP A 464 12.33 -14.49 -21.62
N GLY A 465 12.12 -15.16 -20.47
CA GLY A 465 13.17 -15.65 -19.59
C GLY A 465 13.88 -14.59 -18.73
N LEU A 466 13.47 -13.32 -18.81
CA LEU A 466 14.17 -12.20 -18.14
C LEU A 466 13.83 -12.06 -16.66
N PHE A 467 12.64 -12.49 -16.24
CA PHE A 467 12.13 -12.29 -14.88
C PHE A 467 11.78 -13.63 -14.21
N ASP A 468 12.05 -13.73 -12.89
CA ASP A 468 11.61 -14.82 -12.03
C ASP A 468 10.33 -14.37 -11.28
N LEU A 469 9.19 -14.57 -11.91
CA LEU A 469 7.88 -14.10 -11.44
C LEU A 469 7.46 -14.81 -10.14
N PRO A 470 7.12 -14.08 -9.07
CA PRO A 470 6.73 -14.69 -7.81
C PRO A 470 5.26 -15.13 -7.84
N MET A 471 5.01 -16.32 -7.29
CA MET A 471 3.68 -16.88 -7.14
C MET A 471 3.59 -17.60 -5.80
N LYS A 472 2.66 -17.19 -4.94
CA LYS A 472 2.36 -17.85 -3.66
C LYS A 472 1.10 -18.69 -3.81
N VAL A 473 1.20 -19.98 -3.56
CA VAL A 473 0.13 -20.95 -3.75
C VAL A 473 -0.24 -21.60 -2.44
N THR A 474 -1.52 -21.57 -2.10
CA THR A 474 -2.08 -22.38 -1.01
C THR A 474 -2.77 -23.59 -1.62
N TRP A 475 -2.26 -24.76 -1.28
CA TRP A 475 -2.68 -26.03 -1.85
C TRP A 475 -3.91 -26.61 -1.15
N PRO A 476 -4.77 -27.35 -1.87
CA PRO A 476 -5.80 -28.17 -1.25
C PRO A 476 -5.23 -29.11 -0.19
N VAL A 477 -6.00 -29.32 0.89
CA VAL A 477 -5.65 -30.30 1.91
C VAL A 477 -5.80 -31.70 1.32
N ASN A 478 -4.78 -32.57 1.48
CA ASN A 478 -4.79 -33.95 0.99
C ASN A 478 -5.03 -34.08 -0.53
N MET A 479 -4.27 -33.34 -1.35
CA MET A 479 -4.39 -33.42 -2.81
C MET A 479 -4.23 -34.85 -3.33
N ASP A 480 -5.16 -35.25 -4.17
CA ASP A 480 -5.11 -36.50 -4.93
C ASP A 480 -4.35 -36.26 -6.25
N PRO A 481 -3.22 -36.93 -6.49
CA PRO A 481 -2.40 -36.68 -7.68
C PRO A 481 -3.09 -37.05 -9.00
N THR A 482 -4.21 -37.77 -8.95
CA THR A 482 -4.98 -38.17 -10.14
C THR A 482 -6.05 -37.16 -10.54
N LYS A 483 -6.35 -36.17 -9.71
CA LYS A 483 -7.39 -35.19 -9.91
C LYS A 483 -6.86 -33.86 -10.43
N LYS A 484 -7.72 -33.10 -11.11
CA LYS A 484 -7.53 -31.68 -11.42
C LYS A 484 -8.34 -30.84 -10.44
N TYR A 485 -7.80 -29.65 -10.12
CA TYR A 485 -8.36 -28.76 -9.13
C TYR A 485 -8.66 -27.39 -9.69
N PRO A 486 -9.82 -26.77 -9.39
CA PRO A 486 -10.09 -25.39 -9.76
C PRO A 486 -9.10 -24.44 -9.11
N VAL A 487 -8.84 -23.31 -9.77
CA VAL A 487 -7.88 -22.30 -9.33
C VAL A 487 -8.58 -20.96 -9.10
N LEU A 488 -8.34 -20.36 -7.95
CA LEU A 488 -8.73 -19.00 -7.63
C LEU A 488 -7.47 -18.14 -7.51
N ILE A 489 -7.32 -17.17 -8.41
CA ILE A 489 -6.19 -16.26 -8.49
C ILE A 489 -6.62 -14.89 -7.97
N SER A 490 -5.96 -14.39 -6.94
CA SER A 490 -6.20 -13.05 -6.38
C SER A 490 -5.06 -12.13 -6.74
N ILE A 491 -5.37 -11.00 -7.38
CA ILE A 491 -4.38 -10.03 -7.86
C ILE A 491 -4.78 -8.59 -7.55
N TYR A 492 -3.80 -7.70 -7.61
CA TYR A 492 -4.04 -6.28 -7.85
C TYR A 492 -3.52 -5.89 -9.25
N GLY A 493 -2.24 -6.07 -9.53
CA GLY A 493 -1.66 -5.93 -10.86
C GLY A 493 -1.35 -4.50 -11.29
N GLY A 494 -1.53 -3.50 -10.42
CA GLY A 494 -1.12 -2.14 -10.73
C GLY A 494 0.41 -1.95 -10.70
N PRO A 495 0.91 -0.86 -11.31
CA PRO A 495 2.34 -0.55 -11.34
C PRO A 495 2.92 -0.44 -9.93
N ASP A 496 4.08 -1.07 -9.72
CA ASP A 496 4.82 -1.08 -8.42
C ASP A 496 3.99 -1.53 -7.20
N ALA A 497 2.90 -2.26 -7.41
CA ALA A 497 1.93 -2.66 -6.39
C ALA A 497 1.93 -4.17 -6.14
N GLY A 498 3.08 -4.73 -5.76
CA GLY A 498 3.25 -6.16 -5.48
C GLY A 498 2.44 -6.64 -4.29
N THR A 499 1.79 -7.79 -4.45
CA THR A 499 0.95 -8.45 -3.45
C THR A 499 1.50 -9.80 -2.99
N CYS A 500 2.45 -10.37 -3.73
CA CYS A 500 3.05 -11.67 -3.46
C CYS A 500 4.22 -11.54 -2.47
N TRP A 501 3.91 -11.62 -1.17
CA TRP A 501 4.90 -11.55 -0.10
C TRP A 501 5.15 -12.93 0.53
N ASP A 502 6.41 -13.20 0.88
CA ASP A 502 6.79 -14.40 1.61
C ASP A 502 6.45 -14.26 3.10
N THR A 503 5.18 -14.35 3.39
CA THR A 503 4.61 -14.19 4.73
C THR A 503 3.69 -15.34 5.08
N TRP A 504 3.68 -15.71 6.35
CA TRP A 504 2.71 -16.64 6.88
C TRP A 504 1.40 -15.94 7.24
N ALA A 505 0.29 -16.62 7.00
CA ALA A 505 -1.03 -16.22 7.48
C ALA A 505 -1.90 -17.46 7.70
N LEU A 506 -2.73 -17.44 8.76
CA LEU A 506 -3.79 -18.41 8.98
C LEU A 506 -5.13 -17.71 8.81
N ASN A 507 -5.81 -18.02 7.70
CA ASN A 507 -7.11 -17.47 7.36
C ASN A 507 -8.14 -18.57 7.25
N SER A 508 -9.23 -18.46 8.01
CA SER A 508 -10.29 -19.49 8.07
C SER A 508 -10.93 -19.78 6.71
N GLN A 509 -11.24 -18.74 5.94
CA GLN A 509 -11.83 -18.90 4.61
C GLN A 509 -10.86 -19.60 3.64
N GLN A 510 -9.58 -19.24 3.69
CA GLN A 510 -8.53 -19.87 2.89
C GLN A 510 -8.36 -21.34 3.25
N GLN A 511 -8.38 -21.67 4.55
CA GLN A 511 -8.31 -23.07 5.02
C GLN A 511 -9.54 -23.87 4.59
N TRP A 512 -10.73 -23.25 4.63
CA TRP A 512 -11.95 -23.90 4.16
C TRP A 512 -11.92 -24.15 2.65
N TYR A 513 -11.55 -23.17 1.84
CA TYR A 513 -11.43 -23.35 0.39
C TYR A 513 -10.40 -24.43 0.02
N ALA A 514 -9.30 -24.50 0.75
CA ALA A 514 -8.32 -25.59 0.58
C ALA A 514 -8.90 -26.96 0.92
N LYS A 515 -9.72 -27.07 1.98
CA LYS A 515 -10.47 -28.30 2.30
C LYS A 515 -11.46 -28.65 1.20
N GLU A 516 -12.12 -27.67 0.61
CA GLU A 516 -13.07 -27.86 -0.49
C GLU A 516 -12.40 -28.25 -1.82
N GLY A 517 -11.07 -28.23 -1.89
CA GLY A 517 -10.31 -28.62 -3.06
C GLY A 517 -9.99 -27.47 -4.03
N LEU A 518 -9.91 -26.24 -3.54
CA LEU A 518 -9.58 -25.07 -4.35
C LEU A 518 -8.08 -24.71 -4.22
N ILE A 519 -7.35 -24.67 -5.33
CA ILE A 519 -6.00 -24.09 -5.39
C ILE A 519 -6.16 -22.56 -5.32
N GLN A 520 -5.47 -21.91 -4.36
CA GLN A 520 -5.55 -20.48 -4.19
C GLN A 520 -4.19 -19.84 -4.48
N VAL A 521 -4.18 -18.85 -5.34
CA VAL A 521 -2.96 -18.25 -5.88
C VAL A 521 -2.95 -16.74 -5.67
N VAL A 522 -1.82 -16.22 -5.22
CA VAL A 522 -1.45 -14.79 -5.31
C VAL A 522 -0.22 -14.72 -6.19
N MET A 523 -0.23 -13.93 -7.23
CA MET A 523 0.89 -13.82 -8.17
C MET A 523 1.09 -12.39 -8.64
N ASP A 524 2.35 -12.04 -8.88
CA ASP A 524 2.77 -10.73 -9.34
C ASP A 524 3.54 -10.84 -10.66
N HIS A 525 3.30 -9.90 -11.55
CA HIS A 525 3.96 -9.78 -12.86
C HIS A 525 5.27 -8.97 -12.76
N ARG A 526 6.00 -8.85 -13.87
CA ARG A 526 7.30 -8.14 -13.94
C ARG A 526 7.26 -6.69 -13.43
N ALA A 527 6.15 -6.00 -13.60
CA ALA A 527 6.02 -4.58 -13.24
C ALA A 527 5.38 -4.33 -11.86
N SER A 528 5.25 -5.35 -11.00
CA SER A 528 4.69 -5.22 -9.65
C SER A 528 5.70 -4.67 -8.63
N GLY A 529 6.83 -4.12 -9.06
CA GLY A 529 7.87 -3.56 -8.20
C GLY A 529 8.88 -4.58 -7.63
N HIS A 530 8.73 -5.88 -7.92
CA HIS A 530 9.72 -6.89 -7.54
C HIS A 530 11.07 -6.71 -8.27
N PHE A 531 11.05 -6.05 -9.39
CA PHE A 531 12.22 -5.88 -10.29
C PHE A 531 12.57 -4.40 -10.50
N GLY A 532 12.17 -3.54 -9.55
CA GLY A 532 12.41 -2.10 -9.57
C GLY A 532 11.78 -1.41 -10.77
N LYS A 533 12.25 -0.20 -11.07
CA LYS A 533 11.82 0.59 -12.24
C LYS A 533 12.09 -0.15 -13.56
N GLU A 534 13.13 -0.98 -13.60
CA GLU A 534 13.48 -1.80 -14.75
C GLU A 534 12.29 -2.68 -15.18
N GLY A 535 11.62 -3.32 -14.21
CA GLY A 535 10.39 -4.08 -14.49
C GLY A 535 9.17 -3.21 -14.71
N VAL A 536 8.99 -2.15 -13.91
CA VAL A 536 7.80 -1.28 -13.98
C VAL A 536 7.74 -0.52 -15.31
N ASN A 537 8.87 -0.18 -15.91
CA ASN A 537 8.95 0.51 -17.20
C ASN A 537 8.29 -0.26 -18.36
N TYR A 538 8.12 -1.59 -18.26
CA TYR A 538 7.37 -2.36 -19.25
C TYR A 538 5.90 -1.95 -19.40
N MET A 539 5.33 -1.30 -18.38
CA MET A 539 3.96 -0.79 -18.44
C MET A 539 3.85 0.56 -19.14
N HIS A 540 4.96 1.27 -19.37
CA HIS A 540 4.90 2.57 -20.02
C HIS A 540 4.34 2.45 -21.42
N ARG A 541 3.22 3.15 -21.68
CA ARG A 541 2.43 3.19 -22.92
C ARG A 541 1.72 1.88 -23.27
N ASP A 542 1.70 0.86 -22.36
CA ASP A 542 1.20 -0.49 -22.69
C ASP A 542 0.55 -1.21 -21.49
N LEU A 543 -0.33 -0.49 -20.77
CA LEU A 543 -1.05 -1.06 -19.62
C LEU A 543 -1.93 -2.24 -20.06
N GLY A 544 -1.87 -3.33 -19.30
CA GLY A 544 -2.63 -4.55 -19.52
C GLY A 544 -1.98 -5.58 -20.45
N HIS A 545 -0.87 -5.26 -21.08
CA HIS A 545 -0.17 -6.20 -21.97
C HIS A 545 0.74 -7.14 -21.17
N TRP A 546 1.79 -6.62 -20.59
CA TRP A 546 2.81 -7.44 -19.91
C TRP A 546 2.27 -8.13 -18.66
N GLU A 547 1.34 -7.49 -17.96
CA GLU A 547 0.62 -8.11 -16.85
C GLU A 547 -0.12 -9.37 -17.30
N LEU A 548 -0.86 -9.28 -18.39
CA LEU A 548 -1.62 -10.41 -18.92
C LEU A 548 -0.70 -11.50 -19.47
N VAL A 549 0.41 -11.16 -20.13
CA VAL A 549 1.42 -12.10 -20.62
C VAL A 549 2.01 -12.90 -19.46
N ASP A 550 2.46 -12.22 -18.41
CA ASP A 550 3.07 -12.87 -17.24
C ASP A 550 2.07 -13.72 -16.46
N TYR A 551 0.85 -13.23 -16.23
CA TYR A 551 -0.20 -14.02 -15.58
C TYR A 551 -0.57 -15.26 -16.42
N THR A 552 -0.68 -15.12 -17.72
CA THR A 552 -0.94 -16.25 -18.63
C THR A 552 0.19 -17.29 -18.54
N THR A 553 1.44 -16.87 -18.52
CA THR A 553 2.62 -17.74 -18.42
C THR A 553 2.59 -18.52 -17.10
N MET A 554 2.33 -17.86 -15.98
CA MET A 554 2.24 -18.51 -14.66
C MET A 554 1.08 -19.51 -14.58
N VAL A 555 -0.09 -19.18 -15.14
CA VAL A 555 -1.26 -20.09 -15.17
C VAL A 555 -0.97 -21.31 -16.05
N LYS A 556 -0.40 -21.13 -17.23
CA LYS A 556 0.01 -22.26 -18.09
C LYS A 556 0.99 -23.17 -17.37
N TRP A 557 1.92 -22.58 -16.61
CA TRP A 557 2.86 -23.37 -15.80
C TRP A 557 2.13 -24.19 -14.72
N LEU A 558 1.14 -23.62 -14.03
CA LEU A 558 0.31 -24.34 -13.04
C LEU A 558 -0.46 -25.49 -13.67
N ILE A 559 -1.06 -25.27 -14.84
CA ILE A 559 -1.80 -26.32 -15.57
C ILE A 559 -0.88 -27.46 -15.96
N ALA A 560 0.33 -27.16 -16.43
CA ALA A 560 1.27 -28.16 -16.89
C ALA A 560 1.93 -28.95 -15.73
N ASN A 561 2.17 -28.31 -14.57
CA ASN A 561 3.03 -28.84 -13.53
C ASN A 561 2.33 -29.13 -12.20
N LYS A 562 1.12 -28.62 -11.94
CA LYS A 562 0.53 -28.59 -10.59
C LYS A 562 -0.99 -28.94 -10.56
N GLN A 563 -1.46 -29.79 -11.45
CA GLN A 563 -2.84 -30.33 -11.44
C GLN A 563 -3.95 -29.27 -11.48
N ALA A 564 -3.68 -28.05 -11.93
CA ALA A 564 -4.71 -27.05 -12.17
C ALA A 564 -5.68 -27.51 -13.27
N ASP A 565 -6.98 -27.29 -13.07
CA ASP A 565 -8.00 -27.60 -14.04
C ASP A 565 -8.10 -26.45 -15.09
N PRO A 566 -7.72 -26.67 -16.36
CA PRO A 566 -7.81 -25.63 -17.37
C PRO A 566 -9.22 -25.11 -17.64
N ALA A 567 -10.26 -25.89 -17.28
CA ALA A 567 -11.65 -25.48 -17.43
C ALA A 567 -12.14 -24.58 -16.28
N LYS A 568 -11.36 -24.43 -15.20
CA LYS A 568 -11.79 -23.77 -13.95
C LYS A 568 -10.70 -22.83 -13.41
N ILE A 569 -10.27 -21.88 -14.23
CA ILE A 569 -9.29 -20.83 -13.88
C ILE A 569 -10.04 -19.53 -13.63
N CYS A 570 -10.13 -19.13 -12.37
CA CYS A 570 -10.80 -17.89 -11.95
C CYS A 570 -9.76 -16.85 -11.49
N ILE A 571 -9.90 -15.61 -11.98
CA ILE A 571 -9.10 -14.46 -11.56
C ILE A 571 -9.99 -13.41 -10.89
N THR A 572 -9.51 -12.79 -9.81
CA THR A 572 -10.27 -11.77 -9.07
C THR A 572 -9.39 -10.64 -8.58
N GLY A 573 -9.91 -9.42 -8.68
CA GLY A 573 -9.27 -8.22 -8.15
C GLY A 573 -10.24 -7.04 -8.10
N PHE A 574 -9.76 -5.95 -7.50
CA PHE A 574 -10.52 -4.71 -7.33
C PHE A 574 -9.76 -3.53 -7.94
N SER A 575 -10.46 -2.50 -8.48
CA SER A 575 -9.84 -1.34 -9.12
C SER A 575 -8.98 -1.76 -10.32
N TYR A 576 -7.67 -1.52 -10.30
CA TYR A 576 -6.74 -2.06 -11.31
C TYR A 576 -6.85 -3.60 -11.40
N GLY A 577 -7.03 -4.28 -10.27
CA GLY A 577 -7.27 -5.72 -10.26
C GLY A 577 -8.59 -6.13 -10.91
N GLY A 578 -9.60 -5.27 -10.85
CA GLY A 578 -10.84 -5.39 -11.61
C GLY A 578 -10.60 -5.24 -13.12
N TYR A 579 -9.78 -4.27 -13.53
CA TYR A 579 -9.32 -4.10 -14.90
C TYR A 579 -8.64 -5.37 -15.41
N MET A 580 -7.64 -5.87 -14.69
CA MET A 580 -6.93 -7.08 -15.09
C MET A 580 -7.83 -8.32 -15.11
N SER A 581 -8.81 -8.41 -14.20
CA SER A 581 -9.79 -9.52 -14.17
C SER A 581 -10.71 -9.49 -15.41
N THR A 582 -11.17 -8.32 -15.81
CA THR A 582 -11.99 -8.17 -17.02
C THR A 582 -11.18 -8.40 -18.30
N LEU A 583 -9.93 -7.88 -18.34
CA LEU A 583 -9.04 -8.07 -19.48
C LEU A 583 -8.61 -9.53 -19.65
N ALA A 584 -8.34 -10.23 -18.55
CA ALA A 584 -8.00 -11.66 -18.55
C ALA A 584 -9.14 -12.51 -19.15
N LEU A 585 -10.39 -12.20 -18.81
CA LEU A 585 -11.54 -12.96 -19.29
C LEU A 585 -11.99 -12.56 -20.71
N THR A 586 -11.49 -11.45 -21.25
CA THR A 586 -11.74 -11.00 -22.62
C THR A 586 -10.54 -11.26 -23.53
N LYS A 587 -9.47 -10.49 -23.40
CA LYS A 587 -8.23 -10.65 -24.20
C LYS A 587 -7.53 -11.99 -23.92
N GLY A 588 -7.56 -12.47 -22.65
CA GLY A 588 -6.95 -13.72 -22.18
C GLY A 588 -7.90 -14.93 -22.11
N ALA A 589 -9.05 -14.90 -22.78
CA ALA A 589 -10.11 -15.92 -22.71
C ALA A 589 -9.69 -17.35 -23.11
N ASP A 590 -8.53 -17.54 -23.71
CA ASP A 590 -7.99 -18.87 -24.04
C ASP A 590 -7.39 -19.59 -22.81
N VAL A 591 -7.17 -18.87 -21.70
CA VAL A 591 -6.57 -19.40 -20.47
C VAL A 591 -7.49 -19.18 -19.26
N PHE A 592 -8.08 -17.99 -19.14
CA PHE A 592 -8.94 -17.62 -18.02
C PHE A 592 -10.42 -17.91 -18.38
N THR A 593 -11.09 -18.66 -17.49
CA THR A 593 -12.45 -19.13 -17.74
C THR A 593 -13.50 -18.43 -16.88
N HIS A 594 -13.10 -17.86 -15.74
CA HIS A 594 -13.96 -17.16 -14.81
C HIS A 594 -13.28 -15.91 -14.25
N ALA A 595 -14.06 -14.86 -13.95
CA ALA A 595 -13.53 -13.68 -13.28
C ALA A 595 -14.55 -13.04 -12.34
N MET A 596 -14.04 -12.45 -11.26
CA MET A 596 -14.80 -11.57 -10.37
C MET A 596 -14.08 -10.22 -10.33
N ALA A 597 -14.68 -9.20 -10.94
CA ALA A 597 -14.11 -7.87 -11.10
C ALA A 597 -14.84 -6.84 -10.22
N GLY A 598 -14.12 -6.19 -9.31
CA GLY A 598 -14.65 -5.14 -8.47
C GLY A 598 -14.17 -3.76 -8.92
N GLY A 599 -15.10 -2.80 -9.12
CA GLY A 599 -14.79 -1.42 -9.50
C GLY A 599 -13.80 -1.29 -10.64
N PRO A 600 -13.97 -2.03 -11.77
CA PRO A 600 -12.95 -2.12 -12.80
C PRO A 600 -12.81 -0.83 -13.60
N VAL A 601 -11.59 -0.42 -13.91
CA VAL A 601 -11.32 0.37 -15.10
C VAL A 601 -11.56 -0.53 -16.31
N THR A 602 -12.16 -0.03 -17.37
CA THR A 602 -12.41 -0.80 -18.61
C THR A 602 -11.88 -0.10 -19.85
N ASP A 603 -11.68 1.21 -19.73
CA ASP A 603 -11.09 2.08 -20.74
C ASP A 603 -10.29 3.17 -20.03
N TRP A 604 -9.01 3.27 -20.30
CA TRP A 604 -8.12 4.24 -19.67
C TRP A 604 -8.45 5.70 -20.03
N THR A 605 -9.19 5.95 -21.11
CA THR A 605 -9.70 7.28 -21.44
C THR A 605 -10.76 7.79 -20.47
N LEU A 606 -11.32 6.91 -19.64
CA LEU A 606 -12.35 7.23 -18.65
C LEU A 606 -11.77 7.52 -17.24
N TYR A 607 -10.45 7.37 -17.09
CA TYR A 607 -9.78 7.58 -15.81
C TYR A 607 -9.06 8.94 -15.75
N ASP A 608 -8.53 9.32 -14.57
CA ASP A 608 -7.95 10.65 -14.38
C ASP A 608 -6.67 10.89 -15.20
N SER A 609 -6.39 12.17 -15.42
CA SER A 609 -5.28 12.65 -16.22
C SER A 609 -3.91 12.30 -15.61
N HIS A 610 -3.72 12.57 -14.29
CA HIS A 610 -2.40 12.47 -13.69
C HIS A 610 -1.91 11.02 -13.60
N TYR A 611 -2.75 10.09 -13.12
CA TYR A 611 -2.41 8.66 -13.07
C TYR A 611 -2.24 8.07 -14.47
N THR A 612 -3.24 8.30 -15.34
CA THR A 612 -3.25 7.62 -16.62
C THR A 612 -2.15 8.13 -17.55
N GLU A 613 -1.95 9.44 -17.63
CA GLU A 613 -0.93 10.03 -18.50
C GLU A 613 0.51 9.72 -18.01
N ARG A 614 0.69 9.50 -16.70
CA ARG A 614 1.96 8.98 -16.16
C ARG A 614 2.40 7.69 -16.83
N PHE A 615 1.46 6.77 -17.04
CA PHE A 615 1.78 5.45 -17.57
C PHE A 615 1.52 5.32 -19.07
N MET A 616 0.61 6.11 -19.62
CA MET A 616 0.12 5.94 -20.99
C MET A 616 0.41 7.11 -21.93
N ASP A 617 0.97 8.22 -21.43
CA ASP A 617 1.03 9.51 -22.13
C ASP A 617 -0.35 9.99 -22.58
N LEU A 618 -0.44 11.03 -23.40
CA LEU A 618 -1.70 11.51 -23.96
C LEU A 618 -2.27 10.52 -25.00
N PRO A 619 -3.60 10.41 -25.15
CA PRO A 619 -4.21 9.56 -26.19
C PRO A 619 -3.75 9.91 -27.61
N SER A 620 -3.44 11.18 -27.88
CA SER A 620 -2.88 11.64 -29.16
C SER A 620 -1.45 11.17 -29.41
N GLU A 621 -0.70 10.89 -28.36
CA GLU A 621 0.71 10.45 -28.42
C GLU A 621 0.83 8.92 -28.38
N ASN A 622 -0.18 8.23 -27.84
CA ASN A 622 -0.20 6.78 -27.68
C ASN A 622 -1.54 6.12 -28.06
N PRO A 623 -2.11 6.37 -29.25
CA PRO A 623 -3.44 5.84 -29.62
C PRO A 623 -3.50 4.31 -29.60
N GLU A 624 -2.43 3.61 -29.95
CA GLU A 624 -2.41 2.15 -29.97
C GLU A 624 -2.40 1.56 -28.55
N GLY A 625 -1.69 2.14 -27.60
CA GLY A 625 -1.70 1.69 -26.20
C GLY A 625 -3.09 1.81 -25.58
N TYR A 626 -3.79 2.93 -25.78
CA TYR A 626 -5.16 3.11 -25.32
C TYR A 626 -6.12 2.11 -25.98
N LYS A 627 -5.95 1.82 -27.27
CA LYS A 627 -6.74 0.82 -27.99
C LYS A 627 -6.49 -0.60 -27.48
N THR A 628 -5.24 -0.98 -27.29
CA THR A 628 -4.86 -2.34 -26.83
C THR A 628 -5.16 -2.58 -25.37
N GLY A 629 -5.16 -1.55 -24.54
CA GLY A 629 -5.54 -1.59 -23.12
C GLY A 629 -7.06 -1.53 -22.87
N ASN A 630 -7.88 -1.23 -23.90
CA ASN A 630 -9.33 -1.13 -23.74
C ASN A 630 -10.00 -2.52 -23.76
N VAL A 631 -10.61 -2.90 -22.63
CA VAL A 631 -11.28 -4.20 -22.43
C VAL A 631 -12.40 -4.43 -23.46
N MET A 632 -13.13 -3.37 -23.80
CA MET A 632 -14.29 -3.45 -24.69
C MET A 632 -13.95 -3.93 -26.12
N ASN A 633 -12.68 -3.77 -26.54
CA ASN A 633 -12.22 -4.23 -27.85
C ASN A 633 -12.10 -5.76 -27.96
N TYR A 634 -12.22 -6.47 -26.84
CA TYR A 634 -12.05 -7.93 -26.80
C TYR A 634 -13.30 -8.67 -26.35
N VAL A 635 -14.44 -8.00 -26.19
CA VAL A 635 -15.70 -8.59 -25.72
C VAL A 635 -16.14 -9.78 -26.59
N GLU A 636 -15.88 -9.77 -27.90
CA GLU A 636 -16.20 -10.90 -28.78
C GLU A 636 -15.46 -12.19 -28.42
N LYS A 637 -14.24 -12.07 -27.83
CA LYS A 637 -13.45 -13.23 -27.41
C LYS A 637 -13.91 -13.79 -26.06
N TYR A 638 -14.73 -13.05 -25.32
CA TYR A 638 -15.22 -13.43 -24.01
C TYR A 638 -15.89 -14.80 -24.02
N LYS A 639 -15.44 -15.67 -23.11
CA LYS A 639 -15.98 -17.00 -22.84
C LYS A 639 -16.04 -17.19 -21.32
N GLY A 640 -16.94 -18.04 -20.84
CA GLY A 640 -17.05 -18.36 -19.43
C GLY A 640 -17.97 -17.42 -18.65
N MET A 641 -17.63 -17.09 -17.39
CA MET A 641 -18.51 -16.30 -16.51
C MET A 641 -17.78 -15.15 -15.83
N LEU A 642 -18.33 -13.95 -16.01
CA LEU A 642 -17.87 -12.72 -15.36
C LEU A 642 -18.86 -12.25 -14.31
N GLN A 643 -18.37 -11.94 -13.12
CA GLN A 643 -19.12 -11.20 -12.11
C GLN A 643 -18.51 -9.79 -11.99
N ILE A 644 -19.31 -8.77 -12.20
CA ILE A 644 -18.94 -7.34 -12.04
C ILE A 644 -19.60 -6.82 -10.77
N VAL A 645 -18.86 -6.11 -9.91
CA VAL A 645 -19.42 -5.38 -8.79
C VAL A 645 -18.91 -3.95 -8.77
N HIS A 646 -19.80 -2.97 -8.49
CA HIS A 646 -19.42 -1.56 -8.51
C HIS A 646 -20.19 -0.74 -7.46
N GLY A 647 -19.57 0.30 -6.89
CA GLY A 647 -20.26 1.28 -6.07
C GLY A 647 -21.03 2.27 -6.94
N GLU A 648 -22.28 2.55 -6.57
CA GLU A 648 -23.14 3.47 -7.35
C GLU A 648 -22.53 4.87 -7.52
N ILE A 649 -21.92 5.38 -6.44
CA ILE A 649 -21.33 6.72 -6.38
C ILE A 649 -19.81 6.68 -6.29
N ASP A 650 -19.18 5.75 -7.02
CA ASP A 650 -17.73 5.66 -7.10
C ASP A 650 -17.16 6.93 -7.75
N ASP A 651 -16.43 7.70 -6.97
CA ASP A 651 -15.84 8.99 -7.32
C ASP A 651 -14.40 8.89 -7.80
N ASN A 652 -13.86 7.68 -7.85
CA ASN A 652 -12.52 7.37 -8.35
C ASN A 652 -12.60 6.67 -9.72
N VAL A 653 -12.97 5.39 -9.72
CA VAL A 653 -13.29 4.66 -10.95
C VAL A 653 -14.80 4.78 -11.18
N HIS A 654 -15.23 5.74 -11.96
CA HIS A 654 -16.65 5.98 -12.17
C HIS A 654 -17.39 4.74 -12.67
N MET A 655 -18.59 4.49 -12.15
CA MET A 655 -19.47 3.37 -12.55
C MET A 655 -19.72 3.35 -14.09
N GLN A 656 -19.49 4.47 -14.79
CA GLN A 656 -19.45 4.57 -16.23
C GLN A 656 -18.62 3.47 -16.89
N ASN A 657 -17.47 3.11 -16.32
CA ASN A 657 -16.61 2.03 -16.80
C ASN A 657 -17.37 0.70 -16.91
N SER A 658 -18.02 0.29 -15.80
CA SER A 658 -18.81 -0.95 -15.79
C SER A 658 -20.03 -0.87 -16.69
N LEU A 659 -20.74 0.25 -16.76
CA LEU A 659 -21.93 0.40 -17.58
C LEU A 659 -21.62 0.31 -19.07
N GLN A 660 -20.51 0.89 -19.53
CA GLN A 660 -20.09 0.78 -20.92
C GLN A 660 -19.67 -0.65 -21.28
N LEU A 661 -18.95 -1.35 -20.39
CA LEU A 661 -18.61 -2.77 -20.60
C LEU A 661 -19.88 -3.63 -20.65
N ILE A 662 -20.83 -3.42 -19.74
CA ILE A 662 -22.12 -4.12 -19.72
C ILE A 662 -22.88 -3.94 -21.03
N SER A 663 -22.97 -2.70 -21.52
CA SER A 663 -23.61 -2.42 -22.82
C SER A 663 -22.99 -3.23 -23.96
N LYS A 664 -21.66 -3.29 -24.01
CA LYS A 664 -20.94 -4.09 -25.04
C LYS A 664 -21.17 -5.59 -24.89
N LEU A 665 -21.20 -6.10 -23.65
CA LEU A 665 -21.50 -7.51 -23.37
C LEU A 665 -22.93 -7.88 -23.79
N GLN A 666 -23.91 -7.00 -23.55
CA GLN A 666 -25.30 -7.17 -23.97
C GLN A 666 -25.43 -7.17 -25.47
N ASP A 667 -24.81 -6.22 -26.19
CA ASP A 667 -24.80 -6.16 -27.65
C ASP A 667 -24.20 -7.44 -28.28
N ALA A 668 -23.15 -7.98 -27.62
CA ALA A 668 -22.51 -9.24 -28.01
C ALA A 668 -23.25 -10.50 -27.51
N LYS A 669 -24.41 -10.34 -26.84
CA LYS A 669 -25.23 -11.44 -26.28
C LYS A 669 -24.45 -12.35 -25.33
N LYS A 670 -23.55 -11.76 -24.54
CA LYS A 670 -22.74 -12.47 -23.52
C LYS A 670 -23.45 -12.49 -22.17
N GLU A 671 -23.37 -13.60 -21.45
CA GLU A 671 -23.90 -13.71 -20.10
C GLU A 671 -22.88 -13.22 -19.06
N PHE A 672 -23.35 -12.54 -18.02
CA PHE A 672 -22.54 -12.05 -16.88
C PHE A 672 -23.44 -11.82 -15.67
N GLU A 673 -22.84 -11.70 -14.49
CA GLU A 673 -23.49 -11.27 -13.27
C GLU A 673 -23.11 -9.84 -12.92
N MET A 674 -24.05 -9.02 -12.44
CA MET A 674 -23.79 -7.65 -11.99
C MET A 674 -24.37 -7.40 -10.61
N MET A 675 -23.60 -6.74 -9.74
CA MET A 675 -24.07 -6.22 -8.46
C MET A 675 -23.67 -4.75 -8.29
N VAL A 676 -24.64 -3.89 -8.10
CA VAL A 676 -24.42 -2.48 -7.73
C VAL A 676 -24.58 -2.33 -6.22
N TYR A 677 -23.70 -1.57 -5.60
CA TYR A 677 -23.79 -1.20 -4.20
C TYR A 677 -24.28 0.25 -4.05
N PRO A 678 -25.61 0.49 -3.82
CA PRO A 678 -26.16 1.83 -3.67
C PRO A 678 -25.48 2.63 -2.57
N GLY A 679 -25.09 3.88 -2.86
CA GLY A 679 -24.33 4.75 -1.96
C GLY A 679 -22.91 4.28 -1.67
N GLY A 680 -22.40 3.26 -2.36
CA GLY A 680 -21.00 2.81 -2.31
C GLY A 680 -20.12 3.70 -3.19
N ARG A 681 -18.97 4.15 -2.65
CA ARG A 681 -17.89 4.79 -3.39
C ARG A 681 -16.93 3.74 -3.94
N HIS A 682 -15.65 4.05 -4.09
CA HIS A 682 -14.59 3.07 -4.47
C HIS A 682 -14.33 2.07 -3.33
N GLY A 683 -15.41 1.61 -2.72
CA GLY A 683 -15.55 0.70 -1.60
C GLY A 683 -16.86 0.97 -0.87
N TRP A 684 -17.26 0.07 0.01
CA TRP A 684 -18.53 0.14 0.73
C TRP A 684 -18.39 -0.36 2.17
N GLY A 685 -19.14 0.24 3.08
CA GLY A 685 -19.05 -0.02 4.53
C GLY A 685 -19.30 -1.47 4.94
N ALA A 686 -19.11 -1.77 6.22
CA ALA A 686 -19.00 -3.11 6.79
C ALA A 686 -20.07 -4.12 6.34
N ASN A 687 -21.36 -3.76 6.42
CA ASN A 687 -22.46 -4.68 6.06
C ASN A 687 -22.47 -5.03 4.57
N LYS A 688 -22.21 -4.05 3.71
CA LYS A 688 -22.12 -4.28 2.26
C LYS A 688 -20.84 -5.02 1.91
N GLY A 689 -19.77 -4.84 2.67
CA GLY A 689 -18.56 -5.63 2.58
C GLY A 689 -18.79 -7.12 2.87
N ILE A 690 -19.57 -7.42 3.91
CA ILE A 690 -19.99 -8.80 4.21
C ILE A 690 -20.81 -9.38 3.06
N HIS A 691 -21.79 -8.65 2.55
CA HIS A 691 -22.58 -9.07 1.40
C HIS A 691 -21.70 -9.37 0.18
N PHE A 692 -20.72 -8.52 -0.09
CA PHE A 692 -19.77 -8.72 -1.19
C PHE A 692 -18.94 -10.02 -1.00
N GLN A 693 -18.46 -10.31 0.20
CA GLN A 693 -17.75 -11.56 0.46
C GLN A 693 -18.66 -12.78 0.28
N ASN A 694 -19.91 -12.68 0.70
CA ASN A 694 -20.90 -13.73 0.48
C ASN A 694 -21.16 -13.97 -1.02
N LEU A 695 -21.27 -12.89 -1.79
CA LEU A 695 -21.46 -12.95 -3.26
C LEU A 695 -20.28 -13.65 -3.93
N LYS A 696 -19.05 -13.31 -3.55
CA LYS A 696 -17.83 -13.99 -4.04
C LYS A 696 -17.84 -15.49 -3.68
N THR A 697 -18.20 -15.81 -2.47
CA THR A 697 -18.30 -17.21 -2.01
C THR A 697 -19.34 -17.99 -2.84
N GLN A 698 -20.52 -17.40 -3.08
CA GLN A 698 -21.55 -18.00 -3.92
C GLN A 698 -21.06 -18.25 -5.35
N PHE A 699 -20.35 -17.29 -5.95
CA PHE A 699 -19.76 -17.44 -7.29
C PHE A 699 -18.77 -18.61 -7.34
N ILE A 700 -17.85 -18.70 -6.37
CA ILE A 700 -16.87 -19.79 -6.27
C ILE A 700 -17.56 -21.15 -6.18
N TYR A 701 -18.58 -21.28 -5.34
CA TYR A 701 -19.30 -22.54 -5.18
C TYR A 701 -20.10 -22.91 -6.43
N LYS A 702 -20.75 -21.92 -7.07
CA LYS A 702 -21.58 -22.14 -8.25
C LYS A 702 -20.78 -22.57 -9.47
N TYR A 703 -19.65 -21.89 -9.73
CA TYR A 703 -18.95 -22.02 -10.99
C TYR A 703 -17.61 -22.78 -10.93
N LEU A 704 -16.93 -22.76 -9.78
CA LEU A 704 -15.65 -23.46 -9.67
C LEU A 704 -15.80 -24.81 -8.98
N LEU A 705 -16.49 -24.84 -7.84
CA LEU A 705 -16.67 -26.05 -7.06
C LEU A 705 -17.88 -26.89 -7.51
N GLU A 706 -18.86 -26.28 -8.21
CA GLU A 706 -20.09 -26.91 -8.75
C GLU A 706 -20.86 -27.69 -7.68
N LYS A 707 -21.02 -27.10 -6.52
CA LYS A 707 -21.76 -27.70 -5.39
C LYS A 707 -22.51 -26.65 -4.58
N PRO A 708 -23.51 -27.04 -3.77
CA PRO A 708 -24.19 -26.09 -2.90
C PRO A 708 -23.25 -25.42 -1.92
N VAL A 709 -23.43 -24.11 -1.71
CA VAL A 709 -22.65 -23.36 -0.72
C VAL A 709 -23.00 -23.86 0.69
N ASN A 710 -21.97 -24.08 1.49
CA ASN A 710 -22.19 -24.31 2.93
C ASN A 710 -22.67 -23.00 3.57
N LYS A 711 -23.89 -22.99 4.11
CA LYS A 711 -24.51 -21.79 4.69
C LYS A 711 -23.68 -21.14 5.80
N MET A 712 -22.83 -21.91 6.49
CA MET A 712 -21.94 -21.40 7.53
C MET A 712 -20.79 -20.54 6.96
N MET A 713 -20.53 -20.61 5.65
CA MET A 713 -19.58 -19.73 4.95
C MET A 713 -20.15 -18.34 4.68
N LEU A 714 -21.46 -18.20 4.72
CA LEU A 714 -22.13 -16.91 4.52
C LEU A 714 -22.27 -16.22 5.89
N LYS A 715 -21.72 -15.01 6.00
CA LYS A 715 -21.71 -14.22 7.24
C LYS A 715 -22.94 -13.36 7.38
#